data_2a6ad798eca5312d4cfa399990bbc3e9
#
_entry.id   2a6ad798eca5312d4cfa399990bbc3e9
#
_cell.length_a   1.000
_cell.length_b   1.000
_cell.length_c   1.000
_cell.angle_alpha   90.00
_cell.angle_beta   90.00
_cell.angle_gamma   90.00
#
_symmetry.space_group_name_H-M   'P 1'
#
loop_
_entity.id
_entity.type
_entity.pdbx_description
1 polymer ?
#
loop_
_entity_poly.entity_id
_entity_poly.type
_entity_poly.pdbx_seq_one_letter_code
_entity_poly.pdbx_strand_id
1 'polypeptide(L)'
;MTLTRREFIKHSGIAAGALVVTSAAPLPAWAEEKGGKILTAGRWGAMNVEVKDGKIVSSTGALAKTIPNSLQSTAADQVHTTARIQHPMVRKSYLDNPLQPAKGRGEDTYVQVSWEQALKLIHEQHDRIRKANGPSAIFAGSYGWRSSGVLHKAQTLLQRYMNLAGGYSGHSGDYSTGAAQVIMPHVVGSVEVYEQQTSWPLILENSQVVVLWGMNPLNTLKIAWSSTDEQGLEYFHQLKKSGKPVIAIDPIRSETIEFFGDNATWIAPNMGTDVALMLGIAHTLMTQGKHDKVFLEKYTTGYPQFEEYLTGKSDNTPKSAAWAAEITGVPEAQIVKLAELMAANRTMLMAGWGIQRQQYGEQKHWMLVTLAAMLGQIGTPGGGFGFSYHYSNCGNPTRVGGVLPEMSAAIAGQASEAADDGGMTAIPVARIVDALENPGGKYQHNGKEQTYPNIKMIWWAGGGNFTHHQDTNRLIKAWQKPEMIVVSECYWTAAAKHADIVLPITTSFERNDLTMTGDYSNQHIVPMKQVVAPQFEARNDFDVFADLAELLKPGGKEIYTEGKDEMAWLKFFYDAAQKGARAQRVTMPMFNAFWQQNKLIEMRRSEKNEQYVRYGDFRADPVKNALGTPSGKIEIYSKTLEKFGYKDCPAHPTWLAPDEWKGTADEKQLQLLTAHPAHRLHSQLNYAELRKKYAVADREPITIHTEDAARFGIANGDLVRVWNKRGQILTGAVVTDGIKKGVVCVHEGAWPDLENGLCKNGSANVLTADIPSSQLANACAGNSALVYIEKYTGNAPKLTAFDQPAIQA
;
A
#
# COMPACT_ATOMS: atom_id res chain seq x y z
N MET A 1 -3.81 42.47 -3.26
CA MET A 1 -2.60 43.27 -3.15
C MET A 1 -1.42 42.37 -3.41
N THR A 2 -0.73 42.56 -4.50
CA THR A 2 0.48 41.80 -4.85
C THR A 2 1.64 42.31 -4.03
N LEU A 3 2.08 41.53 -3.04
CA LEU A 3 3.31 41.84 -2.31
C LEU A 3 4.51 41.48 -3.21
N THR A 4 5.33 42.47 -3.53
CA THR A 4 6.59 42.22 -4.21
C THR A 4 7.66 41.71 -3.25
N ARG A 5 8.70 41.01 -3.75
CA ARG A 5 9.85 40.52 -2.95
C ARG A 5 10.40 41.59 -1.99
N ARG A 6 10.38 42.85 -2.41
CA ARG A 6 10.89 43.97 -1.62
C ARG A 6 9.99 44.33 -0.42
N GLU A 7 8.67 44.10 -0.56
CA GLU A 7 7.70 44.32 0.52
C GLU A 7 7.68 43.11 1.47
N PHE A 8 7.80 41.89 0.96
CA PHE A 8 7.95 40.68 1.77
C PHE A 8 9.20 40.74 2.66
N ILE A 9 10.35 41.14 2.10
CA ILE A 9 11.60 41.33 2.87
C ILE A 9 11.52 42.52 3.82
N LYS A 10 10.85 43.62 3.49
CA LYS A 10 10.73 44.81 4.37
C LYS A 10 9.80 44.56 5.55
N HIS A 11 8.75 43.77 5.43
CA HIS A 11 7.85 43.42 6.53
C HIS A 11 8.40 42.34 7.46
N SER A 12 9.34 41.52 6.98
CA SER A 12 10.08 40.53 7.79
C SER A 12 11.18 41.15 8.65
N GLY A 13 11.54 42.42 8.42
CA GLY A 13 12.69 43.09 9.04
C GLY A 13 12.44 43.84 10.33
N ILE A 14 11.22 43.82 10.92
CA ILE A 14 10.93 44.52 12.16
C ILE A 14 10.26 43.55 13.14
N ALA A 15 11.00 42.61 13.64
CA ALA A 15 10.86 41.95 14.95
C ALA A 15 12.03 40.99 15.18
N ALA A 16 13.25 41.44 14.96
CA ALA A 16 14.43 40.73 15.44
C ALA A 16 14.69 41.15 16.89
N GLY A 17 13.95 40.57 17.77
CA GLY A 17 14.08 40.72 19.20
C GLY A 17 13.54 39.52 19.92
N ALA A 18 14.44 38.57 20.25
CA ALA A 18 14.29 37.52 21.24
C ALA A 18 13.18 36.48 21.00
N LEU A 19 13.56 35.33 20.42
CA LEU A 19 13.43 34.03 21.02
C LEU A 19 14.00 32.98 20.05
N VAL A 20 15.33 32.97 19.88
CA VAL A 20 16.00 31.75 19.52
C VAL A 20 16.12 30.94 20.81
N VAL A 21 15.11 30.20 21.14
CA VAL A 21 15.24 29.04 22.03
C VAL A 21 15.10 27.85 21.11
N THR A 22 16.21 27.48 20.50
CA THR A 22 16.42 26.09 20.13
C THR A 22 16.56 25.30 21.42
N SER A 23 15.47 25.03 22.07
CA SER A 23 15.42 23.92 23.01
C SER A 23 15.32 22.64 22.19
N ALA A 24 16.48 22.16 21.70
CA ALA A 24 16.64 20.73 21.62
C ALA A 24 16.33 20.24 23.03
N ALA A 25 15.18 19.65 23.23
CA ALA A 25 14.88 18.99 24.50
C ALA A 25 16.03 18.02 24.73
N PRO A 26 16.75 18.10 25.87
CA PRO A 26 17.85 17.20 26.11
C PRO A 26 17.33 15.79 25.98
N LEU A 27 18.09 14.93 25.32
CA LEU A 27 17.81 13.48 25.32
C LEU A 27 17.48 13.10 26.77
N PRO A 28 16.43 12.31 27.01
CA PRO A 28 16.11 11.89 28.37
C PRO A 28 17.36 11.30 29.01
N ALA A 29 17.70 11.67 30.23
CA ALA A 29 18.94 11.31 30.93
C ALA A 29 19.28 9.80 30.89
N TRP A 30 18.27 8.94 30.68
CA TRP A 30 18.45 7.52 30.49
C TRP A 30 19.10 7.13 29.14
N ALA A 31 19.09 8.01 28.13
CA ALA A 31 19.72 7.78 26.83
C ALA A 31 21.23 8.11 26.85
N GLU A 32 21.65 8.97 27.77
CA GLU A 32 23.05 9.37 27.93
C GLU A 32 23.86 8.46 28.87
N GLU A 33 23.19 7.81 29.84
CA GLU A 33 23.91 7.16 30.95
C GLU A 33 24.35 5.71 30.78
N LYS A 34 23.86 4.99 29.77
CA LYS A 34 24.32 3.59 29.50
C LYS A 34 24.19 3.35 28.00
N GLY A 35 25.23 2.87 27.34
CA GLY A 35 25.19 2.31 25.97
C GLY A 35 24.15 1.17 25.84
N GLY A 36 22.89 1.50 26.05
CA GLY A 36 21.72 0.63 26.14
C GLY A 36 20.93 0.63 24.85
N LYS A 37 20.35 -0.52 24.55
CA LYS A 37 19.43 -0.68 23.43
C LYS A 37 18.09 -0.03 23.75
N ILE A 38 17.65 0.90 22.91
CA ILE A 38 16.36 1.58 23.02
C ILE A 38 15.33 0.79 22.22
N LEU A 39 14.23 0.42 22.88
CA LEU A 39 13.12 -0.25 22.22
C LEU A 39 12.26 0.78 21.46
N THR A 40 12.04 0.49 20.19
CA THR A 40 11.14 1.23 19.31
C THR A 40 10.48 0.26 18.32
N ALA A 41 9.72 0.77 17.36
CA ALA A 41 9.12 -0.05 16.32
C ALA A 41 9.04 0.69 14.99
N GLY A 42 8.97 -0.09 13.92
CA GLY A 42 8.63 0.34 12.57
C GLY A 42 7.62 -0.61 11.97
N ARG A 43 7.27 -0.42 10.72
CA ARG A 43 6.37 -1.33 9.99
C ARG A 43 6.88 -2.77 9.92
N TRP A 44 8.18 -2.92 10.00
CA TRP A 44 8.92 -4.19 9.98
C TRP A 44 9.16 -4.79 11.37
N GLY A 45 8.39 -4.39 12.38
CA GLY A 45 8.38 -4.99 13.71
C GLY A 45 9.02 -4.13 14.79
N ALA A 46 8.99 -4.66 16.02
CA ALA A 46 9.67 -4.08 17.17
C ALA A 46 11.19 -4.27 17.05
N MET A 47 11.94 -3.24 17.41
CA MET A 47 13.40 -3.18 17.24
C MET A 47 14.09 -2.68 18.49
N ASN A 48 15.30 -3.20 18.74
CA ASN A 48 16.26 -2.64 19.66
C ASN A 48 17.27 -1.81 18.86
N VAL A 49 17.38 -0.54 19.16
CA VAL A 49 18.27 0.42 18.47
C VAL A 49 19.38 0.85 19.41
N GLU A 50 20.62 0.79 18.94
CA GLU A 50 21.80 1.20 19.69
C GLU A 50 22.26 2.58 19.21
N VAL A 51 22.52 3.48 20.16
CA VAL A 51 22.96 4.84 19.91
C VAL A 51 24.32 5.05 20.54
N LYS A 52 25.22 5.69 19.81
CA LYS A 52 26.51 6.15 20.28
C LYS A 52 26.77 7.56 19.79
N ASP A 53 27.17 8.43 20.69
CA ASP A 53 27.47 9.85 20.39
C ASP A 53 26.33 10.54 19.61
N GLY A 54 25.06 10.31 20.02
CA GLY A 54 23.86 10.87 19.39
C GLY A 54 23.52 10.31 18.01
N LYS A 55 24.18 9.26 17.55
CA LYS A 55 23.93 8.62 16.26
C LYS A 55 23.50 7.16 16.41
N ILE A 56 22.57 6.73 15.60
CA ILE A 56 22.19 5.32 15.51
C ILE A 56 23.34 4.56 14.86
N VAL A 57 23.85 3.53 15.55
CA VAL A 57 24.96 2.69 15.07
C VAL A 57 24.49 1.29 14.65
N SER A 58 23.40 0.79 15.23
CA SER A 58 22.81 -0.49 14.85
C SER A 58 21.33 -0.58 15.21
N SER A 59 20.60 -1.46 14.54
CA SER A 59 19.26 -1.87 14.92
C SER A 59 19.03 -3.35 14.60
N THR A 60 18.29 -4.03 15.47
CA THR A 60 18.00 -5.47 15.37
C THR A 60 16.56 -5.73 15.83
N GLY A 61 15.95 -6.82 15.35
CA GLY A 61 14.63 -7.24 15.84
C GLY A 61 14.62 -7.45 17.35
N ALA A 62 13.56 -6.95 17.99
CA ALA A 62 13.36 -7.14 19.43
C ALA A 62 12.72 -8.51 19.77
N LEU A 63 12.09 -9.17 18.78
CA LEU A 63 11.48 -10.49 18.92
C LEU A 63 12.36 -11.55 18.26
N ALA A 64 12.57 -12.67 18.93
CA ALA A 64 13.29 -13.81 18.34
C ALA A 64 12.38 -14.53 17.34
N LYS A 65 12.84 -14.67 16.08
CA LYS A 65 12.09 -15.26 14.97
C LYS A 65 12.94 -16.24 14.16
N THR A 66 12.27 -17.24 13.59
CA THR A 66 12.94 -18.27 12.76
C THR A 66 13.38 -17.70 11.42
N ILE A 67 12.56 -16.82 10.83
CA ILE A 67 12.84 -16.16 9.55
C ILE A 67 13.28 -14.71 9.84
N PRO A 68 14.54 -14.33 9.55
CA PRO A 68 15.02 -12.98 9.84
C PRO A 68 14.38 -11.93 8.93
N ASN A 69 14.13 -10.76 9.51
CA ASN A 69 13.63 -9.59 8.78
C ASN A 69 14.74 -8.54 8.62
N SER A 70 15.35 -8.50 7.45
CA SER A 70 16.47 -7.59 7.16
C SER A 70 16.08 -6.10 7.22
N LEU A 71 14.80 -5.75 7.11
CA LEU A 71 14.34 -4.36 7.19
C LEU A 71 14.57 -3.76 8.58
N GLN A 72 14.67 -4.60 9.62
CA GLN A 72 14.94 -4.17 11.00
C GLN A 72 16.35 -3.59 11.20
N SER A 73 17.27 -3.79 10.25
CA SER A 73 18.64 -3.24 10.34
C SER A 73 18.80 -1.83 9.77
N THR A 74 17.71 -1.17 9.31
CA THR A 74 17.78 0.07 8.51
C THR A 74 17.60 1.37 9.29
N ALA A 75 17.54 1.34 10.63
CA ALA A 75 17.25 2.55 11.42
C ALA A 75 18.28 3.67 11.19
N ALA A 76 19.57 3.33 11.09
CA ALA A 76 20.62 4.31 10.81
C ALA A 76 20.43 4.96 9.43
N ASP A 77 20.12 4.17 8.40
CA ASP A 77 19.90 4.67 7.05
C ASP A 77 18.72 5.66 6.99
N GLN A 78 17.66 5.41 7.77
CA GLN A 78 16.49 6.27 7.77
C GLN A 78 16.76 7.65 8.40
N VAL A 79 17.65 7.74 9.37
CA VAL A 79 17.96 9.00 10.06
C VAL A 79 19.12 9.73 9.40
N HIS A 80 20.17 9.00 9.02
CA HIS A 80 21.45 9.60 8.65
C HIS A 80 21.74 9.62 7.14
N THR A 81 20.75 9.31 6.29
CA THR A 81 20.90 9.39 4.83
C THR A 81 21.10 10.82 4.33
N THR A 82 21.88 10.97 3.26
CA THR A 82 22.07 12.26 2.55
C THR A 82 20.81 12.73 1.83
N ALA A 83 19.82 11.84 1.64
CA ALA A 83 18.54 12.18 1.03
C ALA A 83 17.60 12.97 1.98
N ARG A 84 17.99 13.26 3.24
CA ARG A 84 17.17 14.03 4.21
C ARG A 84 16.92 15.45 3.74
N ILE A 85 15.68 15.91 3.89
CA ILE A 85 15.34 17.33 3.82
C ILE A 85 15.78 17.96 5.12
N GLN A 86 16.62 19.00 5.02
CA GLN A 86 17.30 19.59 6.18
C GLN A 86 16.56 20.83 6.72
N HIS A 87 15.97 21.61 5.83
CA HIS A 87 15.35 22.90 6.14
C HIS A 87 14.02 23.02 5.41
N PRO A 88 13.10 23.90 5.85
CA PRO A 88 11.96 24.30 5.03
C PRO A 88 12.44 24.91 3.71
N MET A 89 11.94 24.43 2.60
CA MET A 89 12.40 24.79 1.27
C MET A 89 11.22 25.29 0.43
N VAL A 90 11.44 26.33 -0.34
CA VAL A 90 10.47 26.86 -1.30
C VAL A 90 11.10 26.91 -2.67
N ARG A 91 10.38 26.45 -3.68
CA ARG A 91 10.79 26.54 -5.08
C ARG A 91 11.00 28.00 -5.47
N LYS A 92 12.15 28.32 -6.07
CA LYS A 92 12.60 29.71 -6.29
C LYS A 92 11.58 30.58 -7.02
N SER A 93 11.12 30.13 -8.18
CA SER A 93 10.16 30.91 -8.96
C SER A 93 8.78 31.03 -8.29
N TYR A 94 8.40 30.04 -7.45
CA TYR A 94 7.19 30.13 -6.64
C TYR A 94 7.35 31.16 -5.51
N LEU A 95 8.50 31.21 -4.85
CA LEU A 95 8.81 32.22 -3.85
C LEU A 95 8.79 33.63 -4.43
N ASP A 96 9.31 33.80 -5.66
CA ASP A 96 9.33 35.11 -6.32
C ASP A 96 7.93 35.59 -6.76
N ASN A 97 7.09 34.68 -7.26
CA ASN A 97 5.72 34.97 -7.67
C ASN A 97 4.83 33.71 -7.57
N PRO A 98 4.11 33.50 -6.43
CA PRO A 98 3.26 32.33 -6.25
C PRO A 98 2.12 32.20 -7.26
N LEU A 99 1.69 33.28 -7.89
CA LEU A 99 0.58 33.28 -8.85
C LEU A 99 1.02 32.93 -10.28
N GLN A 100 2.26 33.20 -10.63
CA GLN A 100 2.83 32.93 -11.95
C GLN A 100 4.32 32.57 -11.84
N PRO A 101 4.63 31.35 -11.33
CA PRO A 101 6.01 30.90 -11.24
C PRO A 101 6.67 30.83 -12.63
N ALA A 102 7.88 31.34 -12.76
CA ALA A 102 8.60 31.40 -14.06
C ALA A 102 9.07 30.04 -14.57
N LYS A 103 9.20 29.04 -13.71
CA LYS A 103 9.61 27.67 -14.04
C LYS A 103 8.64 26.63 -13.49
N GLY A 104 8.57 25.48 -14.15
CA GLY A 104 7.78 24.33 -13.76
C GLY A 104 8.32 23.60 -12.51
N ARG A 105 7.48 22.77 -11.89
CA ARG A 105 7.87 21.87 -10.84
C ARG A 105 8.78 20.78 -11.40
N GLY A 106 9.88 20.50 -10.67
CA GLY A 106 10.91 19.58 -11.12
C GLY A 106 12.04 20.23 -11.96
N GLU A 107 11.87 21.49 -12.42
CA GLU A 107 12.83 22.18 -13.30
C GLU A 107 13.51 23.38 -12.62
N ASP A 108 13.13 23.69 -11.39
CA ASP A 108 13.57 24.87 -10.66
C ASP A 108 14.53 24.53 -9.53
N THR A 109 15.20 25.54 -8.98
CA THR A 109 15.98 25.45 -7.77
C THR A 109 15.12 25.69 -6.53
N TYR A 110 15.61 25.29 -5.37
CA TYR A 110 14.97 25.56 -4.09
C TYR A 110 15.73 26.62 -3.30
N VAL A 111 15.01 27.36 -2.46
CA VAL A 111 15.57 28.35 -1.52
C VAL A 111 15.20 27.93 -0.13
N GLN A 112 16.18 27.95 0.78
CA GLN A 112 15.92 27.77 2.20
C GLN A 112 15.16 28.96 2.75
N VAL A 113 14.12 28.68 3.57
CA VAL A 113 13.36 29.71 4.29
C VAL A 113 13.22 29.32 5.76
N SER A 114 12.85 30.25 6.63
CA SER A 114 12.53 29.88 8.01
C SER A 114 11.19 29.14 8.09
N TRP A 115 10.97 28.39 9.17
CA TRP A 115 9.67 27.77 9.45
C TRP A 115 8.54 28.81 9.48
N GLU A 116 8.77 29.98 10.09
CA GLU A 116 7.79 31.06 10.13
C GLU A 116 7.40 31.53 8.74
N GLN A 117 8.39 31.75 7.86
CA GLN A 117 8.16 32.15 6.47
C GLN A 117 7.40 31.07 5.68
N ALA A 118 7.76 29.79 5.85
CA ALA A 118 7.09 28.69 5.18
C ALA A 118 5.62 28.56 5.60
N LEU A 119 5.36 28.56 6.93
CA LEU A 119 4.00 28.41 7.46
C LEU A 119 3.12 29.62 7.10
N LYS A 120 3.67 30.82 7.14
CA LYS A 120 2.97 32.04 6.73
C LYS A 120 2.59 31.99 5.24
N LEU A 121 3.53 31.62 4.37
CA LEU A 121 3.28 31.48 2.94
C LEU A 121 2.19 30.43 2.66
N ILE A 122 2.27 29.28 3.33
CA ILE A 122 1.24 28.21 3.21
C ILE A 122 -0.12 28.76 3.65
N HIS A 123 -0.18 29.40 4.82
CA HIS A 123 -1.44 29.94 5.35
C HIS A 123 -2.06 30.96 4.39
N GLU A 124 -1.28 31.93 3.92
CA GLU A 124 -1.76 32.98 3.02
C GLU A 124 -2.31 32.39 1.69
N GLN A 125 -1.58 31.46 1.08
CA GLN A 125 -2.01 30.87 -0.19
C GLN A 125 -3.16 29.87 -0.01
N HIS A 126 -3.17 29.08 1.06
CA HIS A 126 -4.27 28.20 1.42
C HIS A 126 -5.56 29.00 1.62
N ASP A 127 -5.51 30.07 2.42
CA ASP A 127 -6.68 30.94 2.70
C ASP A 127 -7.19 31.63 1.40
N ARG A 128 -6.27 32.09 0.55
CA ARG A 128 -6.62 32.67 -0.77
C ARG A 128 -7.35 31.64 -1.66
N ILE A 129 -6.78 30.44 -1.81
CA ILE A 129 -7.36 29.40 -2.66
C ILE A 129 -8.72 28.94 -2.10
N ARG A 130 -8.80 28.70 -0.80
CA ARG A 130 -10.03 28.30 -0.14
C ARG A 130 -11.15 29.33 -0.29
N LYS A 131 -10.86 30.62 -0.11
CA LYS A 131 -11.84 31.71 -0.25
C LYS A 131 -12.32 31.86 -1.70
N ALA A 132 -11.44 31.65 -2.66
CA ALA A 132 -11.77 31.82 -4.07
C ALA A 132 -12.50 30.62 -4.70
N ASN A 133 -12.23 29.40 -4.23
CA ASN A 133 -12.64 28.15 -4.90
C ASN A 133 -13.41 27.19 -3.98
N GLY A 134 -13.51 27.48 -2.69
CA GLY A 134 -14.08 26.58 -1.70
C GLY A 134 -13.12 25.46 -1.25
N PRO A 135 -13.48 24.73 -0.18
CA PRO A 135 -12.62 23.70 0.41
C PRO A 135 -12.44 22.48 -0.50
N SER A 136 -13.40 22.17 -1.38
CA SER A 136 -13.28 21.06 -2.33
C SER A 136 -12.16 21.24 -3.36
N ALA A 137 -11.64 22.45 -3.55
CA ALA A 137 -10.49 22.74 -4.40
C ALA A 137 -9.15 22.39 -3.75
N ILE A 138 -9.13 21.94 -2.50
CA ILE A 138 -7.95 21.58 -1.74
C ILE A 138 -7.91 20.05 -1.59
N PHE A 139 -6.94 19.39 -2.20
CA PHE A 139 -6.75 17.97 -2.05
C PHE A 139 -5.80 17.67 -0.90
N ALA A 140 -6.31 17.01 0.13
CA ALA A 140 -5.57 16.53 1.29
C ALA A 140 -5.74 15.01 1.50
N GLY A 141 -5.99 14.31 0.41
CA GLY A 141 -6.17 12.87 0.36
C GLY A 141 -4.86 12.12 0.13
N SER A 142 -3.77 12.51 0.78
CA SER A 142 -2.49 11.80 0.70
C SER A 142 -2.68 10.32 0.89
N TYR A 143 -2.07 9.51 0.02
CA TYR A 143 -2.11 8.06 0.11
C TYR A 143 -0.70 7.49 0.23
N GLY A 144 -0.57 6.48 1.04
CA GLY A 144 0.65 5.70 1.19
C GLY A 144 0.85 5.23 2.63
N TRP A 145 1.89 4.44 2.83
CA TRP A 145 2.27 3.94 4.13
C TRP A 145 2.89 5.08 4.96
N ARG A 146 2.21 5.44 6.04
CA ARG A 146 2.58 6.48 7.00
C ARG A 146 3.36 5.90 8.18
N SER A 147 3.65 6.69 9.22
CA SER A 147 4.23 6.18 10.47
C SER A 147 3.40 5.04 11.06
N SER A 148 4.06 4.09 11.71
CA SER A 148 3.42 2.96 12.39
C SER A 148 2.81 3.33 13.75
N GLY A 149 3.09 4.53 14.28
CA GLY A 149 2.58 5.00 15.56
C GLY A 149 1.11 5.43 15.52
N VAL A 150 0.50 5.56 16.71
CA VAL A 150 -0.91 5.94 16.84
C VAL A 150 -1.15 7.45 16.83
N LEU A 151 -0.16 8.27 17.19
CA LEU A 151 -0.25 9.73 17.21
C LEU A 151 0.19 10.36 15.90
N HIS A 152 1.42 10.08 15.48
CA HIS A 152 2.06 10.75 14.35
C HIS A 152 1.67 10.14 13.00
N LYS A 153 0.38 10.21 12.69
CA LYS A 153 -0.20 9.77 11.40
C LYS A 153 -0.32 10.97 10.47
N ALA A 154 0.70 11.26 9.69
CA ALA A 154 0.81 12.49 8.89
C ALA A 154 -0.47 12.84 8.12
N GLN A 155 -1.07 11.86 7.41
CA GLN A 155 -2.31 12.05 6.66
C GLN A 155 -3.48 12.42 7.55
N THR A 156 -3.66 11.70 8.66
CA THR A 156 -4.75 11.97 9.63
C THR A 156 -4.56 13.34 10.30
N LEU A 157 -3.32 13.71 10.64
CA LEU A 157 -2.99 15.01 11.21
C LEU A 157 -3.25 16.15 10.22
N LEU A 158 -2.91 15.97 8.95
CA LEU A 158 -3.27 16.90 7.88
C LEU A 158 -4.79 17.04 7.75
N GLN A 159 -5.52 15.94 7.67
CA GLN A 159 -6.98 15.93 7.57
C GLN A 159 -7.64 16.58 8.78
N ARG A 160 -7.08 16.39 9.98
CA ARG A 160 -7.51 17.07 11.22
C ARG A 160 -7.37 18.59 11.11
N TYR A 161 -6.27 19.09 10.57
CA TYR A 161 -6.07 20.51 10.28
C TYR A 161 -7.07 21.01 9.20
N MET A 162 -7.26 20.24 8.12
CA MET A 162 -8.18 20.60 7.04
C MET A 162 -9.65 20.65 7.51
N ASN A 163 -10.05 19.75 8.40
CA ASN A 163 -11.38 19.80 9.04
C ASN A 163 -11.57 21.09 9.85
N LEU A 164 -10.55 21.52 10.58
CA LEU A 164 -10.58 22.80 11.30
C LEU A 164 -10.62 24.00 10.34
N ALA A 165 -10.03 23.86 9.15
CA ALA A 165 -9.99 24.88 8.10
C ALA A 165 -11.25 24.91 7.19
N GLY A 166 -12.24 24.06 7.45
CA GLY A 166 -13.53 24.06 6.74
C GLY A 166 -13.68 23.00 5.66
N GLY A 167 -12.79 22.00 5.62
CA GLY A 167 -12.92 20.84 4.74
C GLY A 167 -11.88 20.75 3.61
N TYR A 168 -11.96 19.65 2.83
CA TYR A 168 -11.02 19.28 1.77
C TYR A 168 -11.62 18.24 0.85
N SER A 169 -10.98 17.98 -0.29
CA SER A 169 -11.19 16.79 -1.11
C SER A 169 -10.18 15.72 -0.72
N GLY A 170 -10.66 14.49 -0.56
CA GLY A 170 -9.85 13.34 -0.20
C GLY A 170 -9.82 12.27 -1.28
N HIS A 171 -9.44 11.05 -0.90
CA HIS A 171 -9.47 9.88 -1.78
C HIS A 171 -10.39 8.79 -1.23
N SER A 172 -10.81 7.88 -2.12
CA SER A 172 -11.47 6.64 -1.77
C SER A 172 -10.67 5.44 -2.28
N GLY A 173 -10.77 4.31 -1.56
CA GLY A 173 -10.02 3.10 -1.88
C GLY A 173 -8.51 3.26 -1.71
N ASP A 174 -7.77 2.30 -2.22
CA ASP A 174 -6.32 2.27 -2.19
C ASP A 174 -5.72 1.61 -3.44
N TYR A 175 -4.41 1.74 -3.64
CA TYR A 175 -3.69 1.05 -4.71
C TYR A 175 -3.53 -0.45 -4.44
N SER A 176 -3.68 -0.88 -3.20
CA SER A 176 -3.46 -2.27 -2.79
C SER A 176 -4.59 -3.19 -3.22
N THR A 177 -5.84 -2.76 -2.98
CA THR A 177 -7.04 -3.61 -3.05
C THR A 177 -8.24 -2.92 -3.69
N GLY A 178 -8.06 -1.78 -4.35
CA GLY A 178 -9.14 -0.91 -4.81
C GLY A 178 -10.26 -1.62 -5.59
N ALA A 179 -9.93 -2.58 -6.47
CA ALA A 179 -10.93 -3.36 -7.20
C ALA A 179 -11.70 -4.31 -6.24
N ALA A 180 -10.99 -5.00 -5.36
CA ALA A 180 -11.59 -5.94 -4.42
C ALA A 180 -12.47 -5.24 -3.38
N GLN A 181 -12.07 -4.05 -2.89
CA GLN A 181 -12.87 -3.28 -1.93
C GLN A 181 -14.26 -2.94 -2.46
N VAL A 182 -14.39 -2.70 -3.76
CA VAL A 182 -15.68 -2.34 -4.36
C VAL A 182 -16.48 -3.57 -4.76
N ILE A 183 -15.85 -4.63 -5.29
CA ILE A 183 -16.58 -5.82 -5.75
C ILE A 183 -17.02 -6.74 -4.59
N MET A 184 -16.17 -6.94 -3.56
CA MET A 184 -16.47 -7.91 -2.50
C MET A 184 -17.74 -7.63 -1.70
N PRO A 185 -18.13 -6.38 -1.40
CA PRO A 185 -19.45 -6.08 -0.83
C PRO A 185 -20.62 -6.59 -1.67
N HIS A 186 -20.51 -6.61 -3.00
CA HIS A 186 -21.53 -7.17 -3.90
C HIS A 186 -21.51 -8.71 -3.96
N VAL A 187 -20.42 -9.34 -3.53
CA VAL A 187 -20.23 -10.80 -3.61
C VAL A 187 -20.50 -11.49 -2.27
N VAL A 188 -19.94 -10.96 -1.18
CA VAL A 188 -20.01 -11.57 0.16
C VAL A 188 -20.51 -10.60 1.24
N GLY A 189 -20.89 -9.36 0.87
CA GLY A 189 -21.49 -8.39 1.78
C GLY A 189 -20.52 -7.70 2.72
N SER A 190 -19.21 -7.89 2.54
CA SER A 190 -18.12 -7.21 3.30
C SER A 190 -16.96 -6.90 2.38
N VAL A 191 -16.06 -6.02 2.82
CA VAL A 191 -14.84 -5.67 2.06
C VAL A 191 -13.90 -6.88 1.90
N GLU A 192 -14.00 -7.87 2.72
CA GLU A 192 -13.31 -9.16 2.80
C GLU A 192 -11.78 -9.09 2.84
N VAL A 193 -11.15 -8.30 1.98
CA VAL A 193 -9.68 -8.15 1.94
C VAL A 193 -9.07 -7.56 3.23
N TYR A 194 -9.90 -6.96 4.09
CA TYR A 194 -9.49 -6.42 5.39
C TYR A 194 -10.19 -7.11 6.56
N GLU A 195 -10.76 -8.29 6.33
CA GLU A 195 -11.39 -9.07 7.38
C GLU A 195 -10.43 -10.11 7.95
N GLN A 196 -10.61 -10.46 9.25
CA GLN A 196 -9.85 -11.56 9.85
C GLN A 196 -10.16 -12.87 9.14
N GLN A 197 -9.15 -13.64 8.81
CA GLN A 197 -9.25 -14.90 8.08
C GLN A 197 -9.33 -16.10 9.04
N THR A 198 -9.73 -17.28 8.52
CA THR A 198 -9.68 -18.55 9.28
C THR A 198 -8.31 -18.74 9.91
N SER A 199 -8.27 -19.12 11.18
CA SER A 199 -7.04 -19.11 11.96
C SER A 199 -6.01 -20.12 11.44
N TRP A 200 -4.73 -19.74 11.48
CA TRP A 200 -3.62 -20.60 11.09
C TRP A 200 -3.58 -21.96 11.81
N PRO A 201 -3.85 -22.07 13.13
CA PRO A 201 -3.96 -23.38 13.79
C PRO A 201 -4.90 -24.34 13.06
N LEU A 202 -6.08 -23.86 12.64
CA LEU A 202 -7.06 -24.69 11.92
C LEU A 202 -6.59 -25.06 10.50
N ILE A 203 -5.86 -24.17 9.82
CA ILE A 203 -5.27 -24.49 8.51
C ILE A 203 -4.22 -25.56 8.65
N LEU A 204 -3.31 -25.42 9.61
CA LEU A 204 -2.25 -26.41 9.86
C LEU A 204 -2.82 -27.78 10.27
N GLU A 205 -3.91 -27.81 11.02
CA GLU A 205 -4.55 -29.03 11.45
C GLU A 205 -5.35 -29.69 10.32
N ASN A 206 -6.19 -28.93 9.63
CA ASN A 206 -7.28 -29.48 8.80
C ASN A 206 -7.06 -29.41 7.30
N SER A 207 -6.28 -28.45 6.77
CA SER A 207 -6.04 -28.39 5.31
C SER A 207 -5.19 -29.56 4.85
N GLN A 208 -5.54 -30.12 3.69
CA GLN A 208 -4.77 -31.18 3.02
C GLN A 208 -3.95 -30.61 1.87
N VAL A 209 -4.43 -29.54 1.25
CA VAL A 209 -3.76 -28.78 0.18
C VAL A 209 -3.90 -27.27 0.47
N VAL A 210 -2.84 -26.53 0.26
CA VAL A 210 -2.87 -25.06 0.30
C VAL A 210 -2.49 -24.52 -1.07
N VAL A 211 -3.33 -23.66 -1.61
CA VAL A 211 -3.08 -22.98 -2.89
C VAL A 211 -2.70 -21.53 -2.62
N LEU A 212 -1.54 -21.12 -3.11
CA LEU A 212 -1.04 -19.74 -3.06
C LEU A 212 -1.18 -19.13 -4.44
N TRP A 213 -2.15 -18.24 -4.62
CA TRP A 213 -2.46 -17.62 -5.91
C TRP A 213 -1.97 -16.18 -5.96
N GLY A 214 -0.92 -15.91 -6.72
CA GLY A 214 -0.37 -14.56 -6.91
C GLY A 214 0.08 -13.91 -5.60
N MET A 215 0.79 -14.64 -4.73
CA MET A 215 1.24 -14.12 -3.43
C MET A 215 2.65 -14.59 -3.07
N ASN A 216 3.39 -13.69 -2.41
CA ASN A 216 4.73 -13.95 -1.88
C ASN A 216 4.82 -13.60 -0.38
N PRO A 217 4.24 -14.43 0.52
CA PRO A 217 4.14 -14.13 1.96
C PRO A 217 5.49 -13.93 2.66
N LEU A 218 6.53 -14.66 2.27
CA LEU A 218 7.85 -14.51 2.87
C LEU A 218 8.46 -13.13 2.64
N ASN A 219 7.98 -12.43 1.62
CA ASN A 219 8.33 -11.04 1.37
C ASN A 219 7.37 -10.09 2.10
N THR A 220 6.07 -10.23 1.87
CA THR A 220 5.09 -9.23 2.29
C THR A 220 4.75 -9.28 3.79
N LEU A 221 4.98 -10.39 4.49
CA LEU A 221 4.78 -10.50 5.94
C LEU A 221 5.93 -9.92 6.79
N LYS A 222 7.00 -9.45 6.13
CA LYS A 222 8.06 -8.67 6.81
C LYS A 222 7.58 -7.29 7.28
N ILE A 223 6.41 -6.89 6.86
CA ILE A 223 5.78 -5.60 7.14
C ILE A 223 4.32 -5.78 7.55
N ALA A 224 3.78 -4.79 8.25
CA ALA A 224 2.35 -4.69 8.55
C ALA A 224 1.90 -3.22 8.55
N TRP A 225 0.59 -2.97 8.52
CA TRP A 225 0.04 -1.61 8.49
C TRP A 225 0.42 -0.79 9.72
N SER A 226 0.42 -1.38 10.92
CA SER A 226 1.00 -0.77 12.12
C SER A 226 2.44 -1.24 12.29
N SER A 227 2.65 -2.45 12.79
CA SER A 227 3.96 -3.08 12.97
C SER A 227 3.78 -4.58 12.86
N THR A 228 4.64 -5.30 12.15
CA THR A 228 4.50 -6.76 12.06
C THR A 228 4.83 -7.44 13.39
N ASP A 229 4.09 -8.48 13.73
CA ASP A 229 4.45 -9.42 14.80
C ASP A 229 5.30 -10.60 14.29
N GLU A 230 5.49 -10.67 12.94
CA GLU A 230 6.20 -11.72 12.22
C GLU A 230 5.67 -13.14 12.46
N GLN A 231 4.53 -13.29 13.15
CA GLN A 231 3.94 -14.58 13.47
C GLN A 231 3.42 -15.31 12.22
N GLY A 232 2.99 -14.56 11.20
CA GLY A 232 2.61 -15.13 9.91
C GLY A 232 3.76 -15.89 9.24
N LEU A 233 4.99 -15.37 9.32
CA LEU A 233 6.19 -16.06 8.81
C LEU A 233 6.42 -17.38 9.55
N GLU A 234 6.22 -17.40 10.86
CA GLU A 234 6.31 -18.63 11.67
C GLU A 234 5.26 -19.67 11.27
N TYR A 235 4.05 -19.25 10.91
CA TYR A 235 3.02 -20.16 10.42
C TYR A 235 3.36 -20.72 9.03
N PHE A 236 3.91 -19.94 8.11
CA PHE A 236 4.42 -20.47 6.84
C PHE A 236 5.59 -21.45 7.05
N HIS A 237 6.45 -21.20 8.04
CA HIS A 237 7.49 -22.14 8.43
C HIS A 237 6.92 -23.46 8.95
N GLN A 238 5.87 -23.40 9.78
CA GLN A 238 5.16 -24.59 10.27
C GLN A 238 4.44 -25.33 9.13
N LEU A 239 3.84 -24.62 8.17
CA LEU A 239 3.23 -25.20 6.98
C LEU A 239 4.28 -25.99 6.16
N LYS A 240 5.47 -25.43 5.94
CA LYS A 240 6.56 -26.17 5.30
C LYS A 240 6.92 -27.45 6.06
N LYS A 241 7.10 -27.34 7.39
CA LYS A 241 7.43 -28.50 8.24
C LYS A 241 6.36 -29.59 8.22
N SER A 242 5.10 -29.24 7.99
CA SER A 242 4.01 -30.21 7.94
C SER A 242 4.07 -31.13 6.71
N GLY A 243 4.88 -30.80 5.70
CA GLY A 243 4.98 -31.55 4.45
C GLY A 243 3.72 -31.51 3.56
N LYS A 244 2.74 -30.67 3.91
CA LYS A 244 1.51 -30.53 3.10
C LYS A 244 1.83 -29.98 1.71
N PRO A 245 1.17 -30.50 0.65
CA PRO A 245 1.31 -29.97 -0.69
C PRO A 245 0.90 -28.52 -0.77
N VAL A 246 1.75 -27.68 -1.37
CA VAL A 246 1.49 -26.28 -1.69
C VAL A 246 1.47 -26.13 -3.21
N ILE A 247 0.38 -25.58 -3.73
CA ILE A 247 0.28 -25.22 -5.16
C ILE A 247 0.49 -23.71 -5.25
N ALA A 248 1.52 -23.29 -5.94
CA ALA A 248 1.83 -21.88 -6.13
C ALA A 248 1.55 -21.46 -7.59
N ILE A 249 0.60 -20.56 -7.76
CA ILE A 249 0.17 -20.06 -9.07
C ILE A 249 0.65 -18.62 -9.21
N ASP A 250 1.75 -18.43 -9.93
CA ASP A 250 2.42 -17.14 -10.07
C ASP A 250 3.32 -17.14 -11.32
N PRO A 251 3.41 -16.07 -12.12
CA PRO A 251 4.32 -16.01 -13.26
C PRO A 251 5.80 -15.99 -12.86
N ILE A 252 6.12 -15.70 -11.58
CA ILE A 252 7.47 -15.69 -11.04
C ILE A 252 7.62 -16.74 -9.93
N ARG A 253 8.72 -17.48 -9.92
CA ARG A 253 9.11 -18.37 -8.83
C ARG A 253 9.71 -17.56 -7.69
N SER A 254 8.84 -17.11 -6.81
CA SER A 254 9.17 -16.20 -5.70
C SER A 254 9.96 -16.88 -4.59
N GLU A 255 10.49 -16.08 -3.66
CA GLU A 255 11.19 -16.56 -2.45
C GLU A 255 10.32 -17.53 -1.62
N THR A 256 9.00 -17.33 -1.64
CA THR A 256 8.06 -18.26 -0.97
C THR A 256 8.04 -19.63 -1.65
N ILE A 257 8.04 -19.67 -2.98
CA ILE A 257 8.05 -20.93 -3.74
C ILE A 257 9.39 -21.65 -3.51
N GLU A 258 10.49 -20.92 -3.59
CA GLU A 258 11.83 -21.46 -3.30
C GLU A 258 11.95 -21.99 -1.86
N PHE A 259 11.36 -21.28 -0.90
CA PHE A 259 11.33 -21.72 0.49
C PHE A 259 10.61 -23.05 0.67
N PHE A 260 9.47 -23.30 0.01
CA PHE A 260 8.77 -24.59 0.10
C PHE A 260 9.52 -25.72 -0.60
N GLY A 261 10.31 -25.43 -1.64
CA GLY A 261 11.08 -26.41 -2.37
C GLY A 261 10.21 -27.52 -2.97
N ASP A 262 10.54 -28.78 -2.70
CA ASP A 262 9.81 -29.95 -3.25
C ASP A 262 8.35 -30.10 -2.75
N ASN A 263 7.99 -29.38 -1.68
CA ASN A 263 6.59 -29.33 -1.23
C ASN A 263 5.72 -28.41 -2.09
N ALA A 264 6.32 -27.58 -2.96
CA ALA A 264 5.60 -26.67 -3.83
C ALA A 264 5.54 -27.16 -5.27
N THR A 265 4.34 -27.16 -5.84
CA THR A 265 4.15 -27.26 -7.29
C THR A 265 3.96 -25.86 -7.85
N TRP A 266 4.89 -25.39 -8.68
CA TRP A 266 4.80 -24.10 -9.33
C TRP A 266 4.07 -24.20 -10.67
N ILE A 267 3.05 -23.33 -10.84
CA ILE A 267 2.26 -23.18 -12.06
C ILE A 267 2.35 -21.72 -12.50
N ALA A 268 2.85 -21.47 -13.71
CA ALA A 268 3.08 -20.12 -14.22
C ALA A 268 2.11 -19.77 -15.37
N PRO A 269 0.96 -19.13 -15.10
CA PRO A 269 0.05 -18.67 -16.14
C PRO A 269 0.56 -17.38 -16.82
N ASN A 270 0.05 -17.08 -18.02
CA ASN A 270 0.19 -15.75 -18.61
C ASN A 270 -0.46 -14.71 -17.68
N MET A 271 0.14 -13.53 -17.58
CA MET A 271 -0.42 -12.47 -16.72
C MET A 271 -1.79 -12.00 -17.22
N GLY A 272 -2.69 -11.69 -16.29
CA GLY A 272 -4.06 -11.25 -16.59
C GLY A 272 -5.04 -12.36 -16.89
N THR A 273 -4.63 -13.61 -16.88
CA THR A 273 -5.44 -14.77 -17.29
C THR A 273 -5.95 -15.63 -16.14
N ASP A 274 -5.84 -15.14 -14.91
CA ASP A 274 -6.26 -15.84 -13.69
C ASP A 274 -7.71 -16.31 -13.74
N VAL A 275 -8.62 -15.47 -14.25
CA VAL A 275 -10.04 -15.81 -14.38
C VAL A 275 -10.24 -16.94 -15.38
N ALA A 276 -9.51 -16.92 -16.51
CA ALA A 276 -9.59 -18.00 -17.50
C ALA A 276 -9.10 -19.34 -16.91
N LEU A 277 -8.03 -19.33 -16.10
CA LEU A 277 -7.54 -20.52 -15.41
C LEU A 277 -8.59 -21.06 -14.43
N MET A 278 -9.18 -20.17 -13.59
CA MET A 278 -10.23 -20.54 -12.64
C MET A 278 -11.49 -21.07 -13.35
N LEU A 279 -11.86 -20.50 -14.50
CA LEU A 279 -13.00 -20.97 -15.30
C LEU A 279 -12.74 -22.38 -15.88
N GLY A 280 -11.52 -22.66 -16.37
CA GLY A 280 -11.14 -24.01 -16.82
C GLY A 280 -11.20 -25.05 -15.70
N ILE A 281 -10.78 -24.68 -14.49
CA ILE A 281 -10.91 -25.51 -13.29
C ILE A 281 -12.41 -25.71 -12.95
N ALA A 282 -13.20 -24.64 -12.92
CA ALA A 282 -14.63 -24.67 -12.61
C ALA A 282 -15.42 -25.54 -13.61
N HIS A 283 -15.14 -25.41 -14.92
CA HIS A 283 -15.74 -26.22 -15.95
C HIS A 283 -15.40 -27.70 -15.76
N THR A 284 -14.16 -28.04 -15.46
CA THR A 284 -13.73 -29.41 -15.17
C THR A 284 -14.47 -30.00 -13.96
N LEU A 285 -14.58 -29.22 -12.86
CA LEU A 285 -15.34 -29.65 -11.68
C LEU A 285 -16.80 -29.93 -12.02
N MET A 286 -17.42 -29.08 -12.83
CA MET A 286 -18.82 -29.21 -13.22
C MET A 286 -19.03 -30.43 -14.11
N THR A 287 -18.24 -30.59 -15.17
CA THR A 287 -18.39 -31.68 -16.17
C THR A 287 -18.08 -33.05 -15.59
N GLN A 288 -17.17 -33.12 -14.60
CA GLN A 288 -16.87 -34.34 -13.85
C GLN A 288 -17.83 -34.58 -12.67
N GLY A 289 -18.83 -33.72 -12.45
CA GLY A 289 -19.77 -33.84 -11.33
C GLY A 289 -19.11 -33.72 -9.95
N LYS A 290 -17.97 -33.02 -9.85
CA LYS A 290 -17.20 -32.86 -8.61
C LYS A 290 -17.49 -31.54 -7.85
N HIS A 291 -18.36 -30.68 -8.41
CA HIS A 291 -18.80 -29.46 -7.72
C HIS A 291 -19.89 -29.78 -6.68
N ASP A 292 -19.89 -29.06 -5.57
CA ASP A 292 -20.84 -29.24 -4.46
C ASP A 292 -22.17 -28.51 -4.76
N LYS A 293 -23.12 -29.23 -5.37
CA LYS A 293 -24.45 -28.71 -5.71
C LYS A 293 -25.25 -28.30 -4.46
N VAL A 294 -25.08 -29.02 -3.35
CA VAL A 294 -25.80 -28.72 -2.11
C VAL A 294 -25.34 -27.40 -1.52
N PHE A 295 -24.04 -27.16 -1.53
CA PHE A 295 -23.49 -25.88 -1.09
C PHE A 295 -23.96 -24.73 -1.99
N LEU A 296 -23.89 -24.90 -3.30
CA LEU A 296 -24.30 -23.88 -4.28
C LEU A 296 -25.76 -23.49 -4.12
N GLU A 297 -26.65 -24.46 -3.95
CA GLU A 297 -28.09 -24.22 -3.76
C GLU A 297 -28.39 -23.51 -2.42
N LYS A 298 -27.77 -23.97 -1.33
CA LYS A 298 -28.06 -23.48 0.02
C LYS A 298 -27.44 -22.13 0.32
N TYR A 299 -26.17 -21.92 -0.07
CA TYR A 299 -25.35 -20.78 0.38
C TYR A 299 -25.08 -19.73 -0.68
N THR A 300 -25.46 -19.97 -1.93
CA THR A 300 -25.22 -19.04 -3.03
C THR A 300 -26.50 -18.64 -3.75
N THR A 301 -26.37 -17.63 -4.59
CA THR A 301 -27.41 -17.24 -5.57
C THR A 301 -26.77 -16.99 -6.93
N GLY A 302 -27.51 -17.28 -8.01
CA GLY A 302 -27.10 -16.98 -9.37
C GLY A 302 -26.14 -17.98 -10.03
N TYR A 303 -25.93 -19.15 -9.42
CA TYR A 303 -25.11 -20.19 -10.06
C TYR A 303 -25.64 -20.65 -11.44
N PRO A 304 -26.97 -20.82 -11.67
CA PRO A 304 -27.47 -21.21 -12.99
C PRO A 304 -27.09 -20.25 -14.11
N GLN A 305 -27.13 -18.95 -13.87
CA GLN A 305 -26.70 -17.93 -14.86
C GLN A 305 -25.21 -18.02 -15.17
N PHE A 306 -24.39 -18.23 -14.12
CA PHE A 306 -22.96 -18.46 -14.29
C PHE A 306 -22.67 -19.77 -15.03
N GLU A 307 -23.43 -20.84 -14.76
CA GLU A 307 -23.31 -22.13 -15.45
C GLU A 307 -23.60 -22.01 -16.95
N GLU A 308 -24.54 -21.16 -17.37
CA GLU A 308 -24.78 -20.88 -18.79
C GLU A 308 -23.56 -20.25 -19.48
N TYR A 309 -22.87 -19.34 -18.80
CA TYR A 309 -21.62 -18.79 -19.27
C TYR A 309 -20.49 -19.84 -19.27
N LEU A 310 -20.36 -20.61 -18.18
CA LEU A 310 -19.34 -21.62 -18.02
C LEU A 310 -19.45 -22.72 -19.11
N THR A 311 -20.68 -23.13 -19.44
CA THR A 311 -20.96 -24.15 -20.48
C THR A 311 -20.94 -23.59 -21.91
N GLY A 312 -20.81 -22.26 -22.06
CA GLY A 312 -20.85 -21.61 -23.37
C GLY A 312 -22.25 -21.42 -23.97
N LYS A 313 -23.31 -21.66 -23.19
CA LYS A 313 -24.69 -21.42 -23.66
C LYS A 313 -24.98 -19.94 -23.94
N SER A 314 -24.35 -19.03 -23.21
CA SER A 314 -24.53 -17.58 -23.34
C SER A 314 -23.69 -16.95 -24.48
N ASP A 315 -22.55 -17.55 -24.85
CA ASP A 315 -21.59 -16.96 -25.79
C ASP A 315 -20.98 -17.94 -26.79
N ASN A 316 -21.55 -19.16 -26.92
CA ASN A 316 -21.10 -20.26 -27.80
C ASN A 316 -19.65 -20.71 -27.54
N THR A 317 -19.11 -20.45 -26.34
CA THR A 317 -17.72 -20.79 -26.01
C THR A 317 -17.64 -21.50 -24.66
N PRO A 318 -17.62 -22.83 -24.60
CA PRO A 318 -17.41 -23.56 -23.34
C PRO A 318 -16.07 -23.18 -22.71
N LYS A 319 -16.03 -22.86 -21.42
CA LYS A 319 -14.83 -22.46 -20.69
C LYS A 319 -14.02 -23.67 -20.24
N SER A 320 -13.79 -24.62 -21.17
CA SER A 320 -13.11 -25.89 -20.93
C SER A 320 -11.64 -25.71 -20.48
N ALA A 321 -11.05 -26.79 -19.97
CA ALA A 321 -9.61 -26.80 -19.66
C ALA A 321 -8.74 -26.56 -20.93
N ALA A 322 -9.16 -27.03 -22.09
CA ALA A 322 -8.51 -26.76 -23.38
C ALA A 322 -8.57 -25.27 -23.75
N TRP A 323 -9.77 -24.65 -23.65
CA TRP A 323 -9.94 -23.22 -23.86
C TRP A 323 -9.06 -22.39 -22.88
N ALA A 324 -9.04 -22.78 -21.62
CA ALA A 324 -8.20 -22.10 -20.62
C ALA A 324 -6.71 -22.28 -20.90
N ALA A 325 -6.28 -23.45 -21.41
CA ALA A 325 -4.88 -23.72 -21.75
C ALA A 325 -4.36 -22.78 -22.86
N GLU A 326 -5.17 -22.52 -23.90
CA GLU A 326 -4.82 -21.59 -24.99
C GLU A 326 -4.58 -20.16 -24.46
N ILE A 327 -5.40 -19.68 -23.52
CA ILE A 327 -5.32 -18.34 -22.97
C ILE A 327 -4.18 -18.23 -21.96
N THR A 328 -4.09 -19.18 -21.04
CA THR A 328 -3.20 -19.10 -19.88
C THR A 328 -1.79 -19.60 -20.15
N GLY A 329 -1.62 -20.42 -21.18
CA GLY A 329 -0.38 -21.16 -21.42
C GLY A 329 -0.07 -22.21 -20.35
N VAL A 330 -1.06 -22.61 -19.54
CA VAL A 330 -0.98 -23.75 -18.61
C VAL A 330 -1.53 -24.99 -19.33
N PRO A 331 -0.81 -26.11 -19.38
CA PRO A 331 -1.26 -27.31 -20.10
C PRO A 331 -2.64 -27.80 -19.62
N GLU A 332 -3.51 -28.18 -20.52
CA GLU A 332 -4.86 -28.69 -20.22
C GLU A 332 -4.85 -29.80 -19.16
N ALA A 333 -3.98 -30.79 -19.29
CA ALA A 333 -3.84 -31.88 -18.33
C ALA A 333 -3.48 -31.37 -16.91
N GLN A 334 -2.73 -30.27 -16.80
CA GLN A 334 -2.40 -29.66 -15.52
C GLN A 334 -3.59 -28.95 -14.90
N ILE A 335 -4.43 -28.30 -15.73
CA ILE A 335 -5.69 -27.65 -15.29
C ILE A 335 -6.65 -28.72 -14.76
N VAL A 336 -6.84 -29.81 -15.49
CA VAL A 336 -7.68 -30.95 -15.07
C VAL A 336 -7.18 -31.54 -13.74
N LYS A 337 -5.88 -31.84 -13.67
CA LYS A 337 -5.27 -32.38 -12.44
C LYS A 337 -5.44 -31.43 -11.23
N LEU A 338 -5.34 -30.12 -11.45
CA LEU A 338 -5.53 -29.13 -10.40
C LEU A 338 -6.97 -29.13 -9.89
N ALA A 339 -7.97 -29.18 -10.78
CA ALA A 339 -9.38 -29.30 -10.43
C ALA A 339 -9.66 -30.56 -9.59
N GLU A 340 -9.12 -31.68 -10.02
CA GLU A 340 -9.26 -32.97 -9.33
C GLU A 340 -8.61 -32.98 -7.95
N LEU A 341 -7.42 -32.40 -7.83
CA LEU A 341 -6.69 -32.26 -6.57
C LEU A 341 -7.48 -31.42 -5.56
N MET A 342 -8.01 -30.28 -6.02
CA MET A 342 -8.81 -29.38 -5.16
C MET A 342 -10.12 -30.03 -4.69
N ALA A 343 -10.79 -30.77 -5.55
CA ALA A 343 -12.04 -31.45 -5.22
C ALA A 343 -11.86 -32.66 -4.28
N ALA A 344 -10.74 -33.39 -4.43
CA ALA A 344 -10.46 -34.58 -3.64
C ALA A 344 -9.96 -34.27 -2.22
N ASN A 345 -9.59 -33.05 -1.92
CA ASN A 345 -8.92 -32.65 -0.68
C ASN A 345 -9.61 -31.48 0.00
N ARG A 346 -9.38 -31.34 1.32
CA ARG A 346 -9.68 -30.10 2.01
C ARG A 346 -8.67 -29.03 1.59
N THR A 347 -9.13 -28.12 0.77
CA THR A 347 -8.30 -27.12 0.08
C THR A 347 -8.55 -25.72 0.65
N MET A 348 -7.48 -25.05 1.05
CA MET A 348 -7.49 -23.62 1.37
C MET A 348 -6.95 -22.84 0.16
N LEU A 349 -7.80 -22.01 -0.46
CA LEU A 349 -7.43 -21.10 -1.55
C LEU A 349 -6.98 -19.76 -0.96
N MET A 350 -5.69 -19.47 -0.98
CA MET A 350 -5.13 -18.19 -0.54
C MET A 350 -4.73 -17.37 -1.76
N ALA A 351 -5.29 -16.17 -1.92
CA ALA A 351 -4.90 -15.28 -2.99
C ALA A 351 -4.29 -13.97 -2.49
N GLY A 352 -3.28 -13.52 -3.21
CA GLY A 352 -2.67 -12.20 -3.00
C GLY A 352 -3.47 -11.09 -3.68
N TRP A 353 -3.19 -9.85 -3.26
CA TRP A 353 -3.86 -8.68 -3.83
C TRP A 353 -3.32 -8.26 -5.20
N GLY A 354 -2.15 -8.76 -5.57
CA GLY A 354 -1.51 -8.43 -6.86
C GLY A 354 -2.37 -8.78 -8.07
N ILE A 355 -3.13 -9.87 -8.00
CA ILE A 355 -3.96 -10.36 -9.12
C ILE A 355 -5.09 -9.40 -9.50
N GLN A 356 -5.58 -8.56 -8.58
CA GLN A 356 -6.64 -7.59 -8.87
C GLN A 356 -6.12 -6.20 -9.29
N ARG A 357 -4.78 -5.96 -9.26
CA ARG A 357 -4.16 -4.71 -9.73
C ARG A 357 -3.94 -4.73 -11.24
N GLN A 358 -4.97 -5.09 -11.96
CA GLN A 358 -4.99 -5.28 -13.42
C GLN A 358 -6.28 -4.71 -13.98
N GLN A 359 -6.30 -4.49 -15.28
CA GLN A 359 -7.57 -4.22 -15.98
C GLN A 359 -8.52 -5.38 -15.71
N TYR A 360 -9.78 -5.07 -15.42
CA TYR A 360 -10.82 -6.03 -14.99
C TYR A 360 -10.45 -6.77 -13.68
N GLY A 361 -9.79 -6.07 -12.76
CA GLY A 361 -9.29 -6.61 -11.49
C GLY A 361 -10.39 -7.20 -10.61
N GLU A 362 -11.58 -6.65 -10.65
CA GLU A 362 -12.78 -7.07 -9.91
C GLU A 362 -13.13 -8.54 -10.14
N GLN A 363 -12.91 -9.03 -11.37
CA GLN A 363 -13.27 -10.38 -11.77
C GLN A 363 -12.46 -11.48 -11.06
N LYS A 364 -11.22 -11.18 -10.65
CA LYS A 364 -10.27 -12.16 -10.10
C LYS A 364 -10.72 -12.69 -8.74
N HIS A 365 -10.94 -11.79 -7.78
CA HIS A 365 -11.38 -12.18 -6.43
C HIS A 365 -12.80 -12.76 -6.46
N TRP A 366 -13.68 -12.22 -7.28
CA TRP A 366 -15.04 -12.77 -7.45
C TRP A 366 -15.00 -14.21 -7.97
N MET A 367 -14.20 -14.46 -9.01
CA MET A 367 -14.07 -15.82 -9.56
C MET A 367 -13.45 -16.81 -8.55
N LEU A 368 -12.50 -16.35 -7.71
CA LEU A 368 -11.92 -17.20 -6.66
C LEU A 368 -12.98 -17.60 -5.62
N VAL A 369 -13.83 -16.67 -5.19
CA VAL A 369 -14.98 -16.98 -4.29
C VAL A 369 -15.94 -17.96 -4.95
N THR A 370 -16.22 -17.78 -6.24
CA THR A 370 -17.09 -18.69 -7.01
C THR A 370 -16.48 -20.10 -7.07
N LEU A 371 -15.19 -20.21 -7.35
CA LEU A 371 -14.48 -21.48 -7.34
C LEU A 371 -14.52 -22.16 -5.95
N ALA A 372 -14.26 -21.38 -4.89
CA ALA A 372 -14.34 -21.89 -3.52
C ALA A 372 -15.77 -22.35 -3.14
N ALA A 373 -16.80 -21.66 -3.65
CA ALA A 373 -18.19 -22.07 -3.49
C ALA A 373 -18.50 -23.38 -4.23
N MET A 374 -17.99 -23.55 -5.45
CA MET A 374 -18.12 -24.81 -6.20
C MET A 374 -17.43 -26.00 -5.52
N LEU A 375 -16.36 -25.76 -4.77
CA LEU A 375 -15.70 -26.78 -3.91
C LEU A 375 -16.48 -27.05 -2.61
N GLY A 376 -17.45 -26.22 -2.23
CA GLY A 376 -18.32 -26.43 -1.07
C GLY A 376 -17.64 -26.30 0.28
N GLN A 377 -16.43 -25.72 0.36
CA GLN A 377 -15.61 -25.72 1.58
C GLN A 377 -15.60 -24.40 2.37
N ILE A 378 -16.28 -23.36 1.88
CA ILE A 378 -16.38 -22.07 2.58
C ILE A 378 -17.02 -22.26 3.95
N GLY A 379 -16.42 -21.68 4.99
CA GLY A 379 -16.89 -21.80 6.37
C GLY A 379 -16.52 -23.11 7.06
N THR A 380 -15.58 -23.88 6.53
CA THR A 380 -15.04 -25.07 7.20
C THR A 380 -13.63 -24.81 7.75
N PRO A 381 -13.25 -25.47 8.88
CA PRO A 381 -11.87 -25.42 9.35
C PRO A 381 -10.89 -25.91 8.27
N GLY A 382 -9.94 -25.06 7.89
CA GLY A 382 -8.89 -25.37 6.90
C GLY A 382 -9.32 -25.51 5.46
N GLY A 383 -10.56 -25.12 5.09
CA GLY A 383 -11.06 -25.08 3.72
C GLY A 383 -11.67 -23.72 3.35
N GLY A 384 -11.98 -23.54 2.08
CA GLY A 384 -12.55 -22.31 1.56
C GLY A 384 -11.51 -21.36 0.94
N PHE A 385 -11.61 -20.07 1.22
CA PHE A 385 -10.72 -19.05 0.64
C PHE A 385 -10.26 -18.02 1.66
N GLY A 386 -9.22 -17.25 1.30
CA GLY A 386 -8.78 -16.06 2.04
C GLY A 386 -7.89 -15.18 1.19
N PHE A 387 -8.05 -13.86 1.36
CA PHE A 387 -7.37 -12.86 0.52
C PHE A 387 -6.21 -12.14 1.22
N SER A 388 -5.92 -12.47 2.47
CA SER A 388 -5.01 -11.63 3.27
C SER A 388 -4.01 -12.38 4.13
N TYR A 389 -3.79 -13.67 3.89
CA TYR A 389 -2.75 -14.43 4.60
C TYR A 389 -1.32 -13.95 4.34
N HIS A 390 -1.14 -13.14 3.31
CA HIS A 390 0.13 -12.50 2.95
C HIS A 390 0.26 -11.06 3.48
N TYR A 391 -0.71 -10.55 4.24
CA TYR A 391 -0.77 -9.16 4.67
C TYR A 391 -1.03 -9.03 6.16
N SER A 392 -0.26 -8.18 6.83
CA SER A 392 -0.47 -7.75 8.23
C SER A 392 -0.79 -8.88 9.21
N ASN A 393 -0.28 -10.08 8.93
CA ASN A 393 -0.46 -11.27 9.75
C ASN A 393 -1.93 -11.71 9.91
N CYS A 394 -2.75 -11.52 8.89
CA CYS A 394 -4.12 -12.02 8.82
C CYS A 394 -4.14 -13.55 8.99
N GLY A 395 -5.15 -14.08 9.67
CA GLY A 395 -5.21 -15.47 10.06
C GLY A 395 -4.47 -15.80 11.35
N ASN A 396 -3.61 -14.89 11.87
CA ASN A 396 -3.06 -15.03 13.23
C ASN A 396 -4.18 -14.83 14.23
N PRO A 397 -4.35 -15.74 15.23
CA PRO A 397 -5.40 -15.61 16.21
C PRO A 397 -5.31 -14.30 17.00
N THR A 398 -6.42 -13.56 17.05
CA THR A 398 -6.48 -12.28 17.78
C THR A 398 -6.29 -12.52 19.27
N ARG A 399 -5.36 -11.78 19.87
CA ARG A 399 -5.09 -11.79 21.30
C ARG A 399 -6.18 -11.05 22.07
N VAL A 400 -6.31 -11.36 23.35
CA VAL A 400 -7.22 -10.71 24.30
C VAL A 400 -6.44 -9.72 25.14
N GLY A 401 -6.88 -8.45 25.14
CA GLY A 401 -6.21 -7.40 25.89
C GLY A 401 -6.62 -6.01 25.46
N GLY A 402 -5.75 -5.03 25.69
CA GLY A 402 -5.98 -3.65 25.30
C GLY A 402 -5.66 -3.41 23.85
N VAL A 403 -6.50 -2.64 23.17
CA VAL A 403 -6.24 -2.13 21.82
C VAL A 403 -6.03 -0.63 21.91
N LEU A 404 -4.94 -0.14 21.35
CA LEU A 404 -4.65 1.29 21.28
C LEU A 404 -5.61 1.97 20.30
N PRO A 405 -6.36 2.99 20.71
CA PRO A 405 -6.99 3.87 19.74
C PRO A 405 -5.92 4.71 19.02
N GLU A 406 -6.32 5.30 17.91
CA GLU A 406 -5.44 6.11 17.07
C GLU A 406 -5.92 7.56 17.04
N MET A 407 -5.02 8.48 16.65
CA MET A 407 -5.38 9.88 16.39
C MET A 407 -6.48 9.93 15.32
N SER A 408 -7.49 10.75 15.57
CA SER A 408 -8.62 10.98 14.68
C SER A 408 -8.46 12.27 13.87
N ALA A 409 -8.94 12.28 12.65
CA ALA A 409 -9.12 13.50 11.86
C ALA A 409 -10.23 14.41 12.44
N ALA A 410 -11.20 13.84 13.16
CA ALA A 410 -12.22 14.59 13.88
C ALA A 410 -11.64 15.23 15.15
N ILE A 411 -12.12 16.42 15.50
CA ILE A 411 -11.76 17.17 16.71
C ILE A 411 -12.95 17.19 17.63
N ALA A 412 -12.76 16.88 18.90
CA ALA A 412 -13.81 16.91 19.91
C ALA A 412 -14.51 18.28 19.97
N GLY A 413 -15.84 18.29 19.90
CA GLY A 413 -16.64 19.50 19.94
C GLY A 413 -16.61 20.37 18.68
N GLN A 414 -15.93 19.94 17.60
CA GLN A 414 -16.00 20.61 16.30
C GLN A 414 -16.90 19.80 15.34
N ALA A 415 -17.70 20.52 14.54
CA ALA A 415 -18.41 19.86 13.44
C ALA A 415 -17.38 19.43 12.37
N SER A 416 -17.50 18.21 11.88
CA SER A 416 -16.76 17.73 10.73
C SER A 416 -17.75 17.51 9.59
N GLU A 417 -17.58 18.22 8.50
CA GLU A 417 -18.36 18.00 7.28
C GLU A 417 -17.77 16.86 6.42
N ALA A 418 -16.60 16.37 6.81
CA ALA A 418 -15.91 15.31 6.11
C ALA A 418 -16.21 13.96 6.74
N ALA A 419 -16.67 13.01 5.93
CA ALA A 419 -16.78 11.61 6.32
C ALA A 419 -15.44 10.91 6.07
N ASP A 420 -14.84 10.36 7.10
CA ASP A 420 -13.60 9.57 7.03
C ASP A 420 -12.48 10.17 6.12
N ASP A 421 -11.68 9.34 5.45
CA ASP A 421 -10.56 9.76 4.59
C ASP A 421 -10.98 10.51 3.32
N GLY A 422 -12.26 10.47 2.94
CA GLY A 422 -12.79 11.05 1.70
C GLY A 422 -12.99 12.57 1.71
N GLY A 423 -12.99 13.22 2.88
CA GLY A 423 -13.33 14.64 2.96
C GLY A 423 -14.75 14.95 2.42
N MET A 424 -14.93 16.14 1.84
CA MET A 424 -16.21 16.57 1.24
C MET A 424 -16.47 15.89 -0.11
N THR A 425 -15.41 15.52 -0.83
CA THR A 425 -15.45 14.84 -2.13
C THR A 425 -14.31 13.84 -2.17
N ALA A 426 -14.62 12.58 -2.44
CA ALA A 426 -13.62 11.54 -2.57
C ALA A 426 -13.34 11.22 -4.04
N ILE A 427 -12.05 11.20 -4.41
CA ILE A 427 -11.59 10.77 -5.74
C ILE A 427 -11.07 9.34 -5.58
N PRO A 428 -11.43 8.38 -6.46
CA PRO A 428 -10.75 7.07 -6.46
C PRO A 428 -9.22 7.29 -6.52
N VAL A 429 -8.47 6.72 -5.59
CA VAL A 429 -7.05 7.06 -5.39
C VAL A 429 -6.22 6.98 -6.66
N ALA A 430 -6.52 6.02 -7.54
CA ALA A 430 -5.84 5.85 -8.81
C ALA A 430 -6.36 6.78 -9.94
N ARG A 431 -7.24 7.74 -9.64
CA ARG A 431 -7.82 8.69 -10.62
C ARG A 431 -7.45 10.15 -10.35
N ILE A 432 -6.48 10.41 -9.51
CA ILE A 432 -6.05 11.79 -9.21
C ILE A 432 -5.58 12.55 -10.48
N VAL A 433 -4.92 11.86 -11.39
CA VAL A 433 -4.46 12.47 -12.66
C VAL A 433 -5.66 12.83 -13.54
N ASP A 434 -6.65 11.95 -13.66
CA ASP A 434 -7.88 12.23 -14.39
C ASP A 434 -8.61 13.44 -13.82
N ALA A 435 -8.68 13.57 -12.48
CA ALA A 435 -9.28 14.73 -11.82
C ALA A 435 -8.53 16.03 -12.12
N LEU A 436 -7.19 15.99 -12.15
CA LEU A 436 -6.37 17.15 -12.49
C LEU A 436 -6.47 17.53 -13.97
N GLU A 437 -6.59 16.55 -14.86
CA GLU A 437 -6.69 16.77 -16.30
C GLU A 437 -8.08 17.21 -16.75
N ASN A 438 -9.13 16.73 -16.06
CA ASN A 438 -10.53 16.94 -16.44
C ASN A 438 -11.39 17.46 -15.26
N PRO A 439 -11.10 18.66 -14.71
CA PRO A 439 -11.94 19.26 -13.66
C PRO A 439 -13.39 19.41 -14.11
N GLY A 440 -14.35 18.98 -13.27
CA GLY A 440 -15.77 18.97 -13.61
C GLY A 440 -16.21 17.81 -14.52
N GLY A 441 -15.27 16.98 -14.96
CA GLY A 441 -15.55 15.79 -15.74
C GLY A 441 -16.33 14.74 -14.93
N LYS A 442 -17.19 14.00 -15.62
CA LYS A 442 -18.01 12.95 -15.01
C LYS A 442 -17.39 11.58 -15.17
N TYR A 443 -17.57 10.73 -14.16
CA TYR A 443 -17.14 9.33 -14.20
C TYR A 443 -18.13 8.43 -13.45
N GLN A 444 -18.16 7.15 -13.80
CA GLN A 444 -18.98 6.15 -13.11
C GLN A 444 -18.16 5.53 -11.98
N HIS A 445 -18.77 5.34 -10.82
CA HIS A 445 -18.15 4.63 -9.69
C HIS A 445 -19.23 3.94 -8.86
N ASN A 446 -19.16 2.62 -8.74
CA ASN A 446 -20.08 1.80 -7.94
C ASN A 446 -21.56 2.13 -8.17
N GLY A 447 -21.96 2.19 -9.43
CA GLY A 447 -23.35 2.47 -9.86
C GLY A 447 -23.79 3.92 -9.75
N LYS A 448 -22.87 4.85 -9.48
CA LYS A 448 -23.16 6.28 -9.37
C LYS A 448 -22.33 7.08 -10.36
N GLU A 449 -22.93 8.10 -10.97
CA GLU A 449 -22.22 9.14 -11.67
C GLU A 449 -21.64 10.13 -10.66
N GLN A 450 -20.33 10.37 -10.75
CA GLN A 450 -19.57 11.27 -9.91
C GLN A 450 -18.95 12.38 -10.77
N THR A 451 -18.47 13.45 -10.12
CA THR A 451 -17.85 14.59 -10.80
C THR A 451 -16.50 14.89 -10.14
N TYR A 452 -15.46 15.03 -10.94
CA TYR A 452 -14.15 15.43 -10.43
C TYR A 452 -14.14 16.87 -9.91
N PRO A 453 -13.61 17.12 -8.70
CA PRO A 453 -13.43 18.48 -8.19
C PRO A 453 -12.37 19.25 -9.00
N ASN A 454 -12.44 20.57 -8.98
CA ASN A 454 -11.42 21.44 -9.57
C ASN A 454 -10.30 21.71 -8.56
N ILE A 455 -9.32 20.81 -8.49
CA ILE A 455 -8.22 20.88 -7.53
C ILE A 455 -7.26 22.03 -7.87
N LYS A 456 -7.10 22.97 -6.94
CA LYS A 456 -6.20 24.12 -7.03
C LYS A 456 -5.01 24.03 -6.09
N MET A 457 -5.15 23.29 -5.00
CA MET A 457 -4.09 23.04 -4.05
C MET A 457 -3.99 21.55 -3.75
N ILE A 458 -2.78 21.04 -3.63
CA ILE A 458 -2.49 19.72 -3.11
C ILE A 458 -1.58 19.85 -1.89
N TRP A 459 -1.95 19.21 -0.78
CA TRP A 459 -1.03 18.96 0.32
C TRP A 459 -0.78 17.47 0.44
N TRP A 460 0.46 17.06 0.26
CA TRP A 460 0.87 15.66 0.36
C TRP A 460 1.69 15.46 1.63
N ALA A 461 1.13 14.77 2.62
CA ALA A 461 1.74 14.47 3.90
C ALA A 461 1.86 12.96 4.09
N GLY A 462 3.06 12.43 3.88
CA GLY A 462 3.33 10.99 3.92
C GLY A 462 2.83 10.22 2.69
N GLY A 463 3.58 9.19 2.31
CA GLY A 463 3.30 8.38 1.12
C GLY A 463 3.97 8.93 -0.15
N GLY A 464 4.15 8.05 -1.13
CA GLY A 464 4.90 8.33 -2.34
C GLY A 464 4.05 8.27 -3.61
N ASN A 465 3.27 9.32 -3.92
CA ASN A 465 2.42 9.35 -5.11
C ASN A 465 3.19 9.08 -6.42
N PHE A 466 4.39 9.62 -6.59
CA PHE A 466 5.23 9.40 -7.77
C PHE A 466 5.75 7.96 -7.93
N THR A 467 5.58 7.13 -6.91
CA THR A 467 6.01 5.72 -6.91
C THR A 467 4.83 4.75 -6.78
N HIS A 468 3.63 5.22 -6.44
CA HIS A 468 2.40 4.43 -6.42
C HIS A 468 1.56 4.60 -7.67
N HIS A 469 1.48 5.83 -8.19
CA HIS A 469 0.65 6.15 -9.35
C HIS A 469 1.29 5.66 -10.65
N GLN A 470 0.46 5.17 -11.57
CA GLN A 470 0.86 4.69 -12.90
C GLN A 470 1.19 5.86 -13.82
N ASP A 471 1.88 5.59 -14.93
CA ASP A 471 2.29 6.56 -15.92
C ASP A 471 2.90 7.84 -15.33
N THR A 472 4.11 7.69 -14.76
CA THR A 472 4.82 8.78 -14.07
C THR A 472 4.95 10.02 -14.96
N ASN A 473 5.11 9.85 -16.27
CA ASN A 473 5.24 11.00 -17.20
C ASN A 473 3.91 11.77 -17.34
N ARG A 474 2.78 11.07 -17.33
CA ARG A 474 1.45 11.70 -17.31
C ARG A 474 1.22 12.42 -15.97
N LEU A 475 1.57 11.78 -14.86
CA LEU A 475 1.49 12.38 -13.52
C LEU A 475 2.28 13.68 -13.42
N ILE A 476 3.54 13.72 -13.89
CA ILE A 476 4.38 14.92 -13.87
C ILE A 476 3.72 16.08 -14.63
N LYS A 477 3.11 15.82 -15.77
CA LYS A 477 2.38 16.84 -16.56
C LYS A 477 1.15 17.35 -15.81
N ALA A 478 0.35 16.44 -15.25
CA ALA A 478 -0.84 16.80 -14.48
C ALA A 478 -0.48 17.59 -13.20
N TRP A 479 0.65 17.26 -12.59
CA TRP A 479 1.16 17.88 -11.37
C TRP A 479 1.59 19.36 -11.56
N GLN A 480 1.68 19.84 -12.81
CA GLN A 480 1.90 21.27 -13.09
C GLN A 480 0.63 22.12 -12.93
N LYS A 481 -0.58 21.51 -12.92
CA LYS A 481 -1.85 22.25 -12.97
C LYS A 481 -2.29 22.93 -11.66
N PRO A 482 -2.11 22.34 -10.46
CA PRO A 482 -2.47 23.01 -9.21
C PRO A 482 -1.71 24.32 -9.02
N GLU A 483 -2.36 25.30 -8.37
CA GLU A 483 -1.74 26.59 -8.05
C GLU A 483 -0.69 26.48 -6.96
N MET A 484 -0.86 25.54 -6.01
CA MET A 484 0.10 25.27 -4.93
C MET A 484 0.19 23.76 -4.64
N ILE A 485 1.41 23.28 -4.44
CA ILE A 485 1.68 21.93 -3.91
C ILE A 485 2.62 22.04 -2.71
N VAL A 486 2.15 21.54 -1.56
CA VAL A 486 2.93 21.40 -0.34
C VAL A 486 3.24 19.93 -0.09
N VAL A 487 4.49 19.61 0.25
CA VAL A 487 4.90 18.26 0.63
C VAL A 487 5.56 18.29 2.00
N SER A 488 4.99 17.50 2.93
CA SER A 488 5.58 17.24 4.25
C SER A 488 6.27 15.88 4.19
N GLU A 489 7.62 15.84 4.22
CA GLU A 489 8.38 14.63 3.95
C GLU A 489 9.73 14.63 4.69
N CYS A 490 10.25 13.44 4.97
CA CYS A 490 11.58 13.27 5.56
C CYS A 490 12.69 13.39 4.52
N TYR A 491 12.41 13.05 3.26
CA TYR A 491 13.41 12.83 2.22
C TYR A 491 13.08 13.57 0.93
N TRP A 492 14.11 13.85 0.13
CA TRP A 492 13.98 14.42 -1.20
C TRP A 492 13.45 13.38 -2.21
N THR A 493 12.23 12.88 -1.96
CA THR A 493 11.50 12.00 -2.89
C THR A 493 11.16 12.75 -4.18
N ALA A 494 10.73 12.01 -5.22
CA ALA A 494 10.24 12.65 -6.43
C ALA A 494 9.05 13.59 -6.16
N ALA A 495 8.18 13.27 -5.20
CA ALA A 495 7.09 14.15 -4.78
C ALA A 495 7.62 15.48 -4.21
N ALA A 496 8.62 15.42 -3.33
CA ALA A 496 9.25 16.61 -2.75
C ALA A 496 9.95 17.47 -3.83
N LYS A 497 10.66 16.82 -4.78
CA LYS A 497 11.32 17.50 -5.91
C LYS A 497 10.34 18.15 -6.88
N HIS A 498 9.04 17.79 -6.86
CA HIS A 498 7.98 18.38 -7.68
C HIS A 498 6.97 19.19 -6.85
N ALA A 499 7.36 19.72 -5.70
CA ALA A 499 6.53 20.57 -4.86
C ALA A 499 6.92 22.06 -4.98
N ASP A 500 6.04 22.95 -4.54
CA ASP A 500 6.35 24.38 -4.40
C ASP A 500 6.95 24.67 -3.02
N ILE A 501 6.43 23.99 -1.98
CA ILE A 501 6.89 24.13 -0.60
C ILE A 501 7.15 22.73 -0.02
N VAL A 502 8.31 22.55 0.56
CA VAL A 502 8.77 21.29 1.15
C VAL A 502 9.08 21.51 2.62
N LEU A 503 8.44 20.74 3.49
CA LEU A 503 8.61 20.83 4.93
C LEU A 503 9.37 19.61 5.45
N PRO A 504 10.51 19.80 6.17
CA PRO A 504 11.29 18.71 6.77
C PRO A 504 10.56 18.14 7.98
N ILE A 505 10.20 16.85 7.91
CA ILE A 505 9.47 16.16 8.98
C ILE A 505 10.38 15.12 9.65
N THR A 506 10.18 14.93 10.96
CA THR A 506 10.87 13.92 11.74
C THR A 506 10.53 12.51 11.30
N THR A 507 11.52 11.62 11.33
CA THR A 507 11.29 10.16 11.23
C THR A 507 10.71 9.63 12.55
N SER A 508 10.25 8.37 12.55
CA SER A 508 9.77 7.70 13.77
C SER A 508 10.84 7.50 14.85
N PHE A 509 12.13 7.64 14.52
CA PHE A 509 13.24 7.55 15.48
C PHE A 509 13.54 8.87 16.19
N GLU A 510 12.99 9.97 15.72
CA GLU A 510 13.23 11.33 16.19
C GLU A 510 12.10 11.88 17.06
N ARG A 511 11.10 11.05 17.40
CA ARG A 511 9.92 11.44 18.19
C ARG A 511 9.39 10.26 19.01
N ASN A 512 8.48 10.54 19.94
CA ASN A 512 7.80 9.51 20.72
C ASN A 512 6.47 9.12 20.09
N ASP A 513 6.11 7.83 20.18
CA ASP A 513 4.81 7.32 19.78
C ASP A 513 4.50 5.98 20.52
N LEU A 514 3.38 5.38 20.22
CA LEU A 514 2.98 4.03 20.61
C LEU A 514 2.55 3.26 19.36
N THR A 515 2.71 1.95 19.35
CA THR A 515 2.16 1.09 18.30
C THR A 515 1.71 -0.26 18.86
N MET A 516 0.92 -0.97 18.04
CA MET A 516 0.65 -2.40 18.25
C MET A 516 1.34 -3.22 17.18
N THR A 517 1.76 -4.45 17.53
CA THR A 517 2.22 -5.41 16.54
C THR A 517 1.08 -6.34 16.13
N GLY A 518 1.03 -6.63 14.82
CA GLY A 518 0.02 -7.49 14.22
C GLY A 518 -1.36 -6.84 14.18
N ASP A 519 -1.73 -6.28 13.05
CA ASP A 519 -2.99 -5.53 12.89
C ASP A 519 -4.24 -6.38 13.18
N TYR A 520 -4.15 -7.70 12.98
CA TYR A 520 -5.23 -8.64 13.27
C TYR A 520 -4.99 -9.44 14.54
N SER A 521 -3.73 -9.72 14.87
CA SER A 521 -3.40 -10.48 16.08
C SER A 521 -3.43 -9.63 17.34
N ASN A 522 -3.21 -8.32 17.25
CA ASN A 522 -3.08 -7.42 18.42
C ASN A 522 -2.11 -7.96 19.47
N GLN A 523 -0.93 -8.43 19.03
CA GLN A 523 -0.09 -9.25 19.88
C GLN A 523 0.62 -8.46 20.96
N HIS A 524 1.19 -7.29 20.63
CA HIS A 524 1.94 -6.49 21.60
C HIS A 524 1.57 -5.00 21.52
N ILE A 525 1.69 -4.31 22.64
CA ILE A 525 1.82 -2.85 22.71
C ILE A 525 3.30 -2.53 22.88
N VAL A 526 3.83 -1.67 22.02
CA VAL A 526 5.24 -1.30 21.96
C VAL A 526 5.41 0.21 22.18
N PRO A 527 6.28 0.65 23.13
CA PRO A 527 6.67 2.04 23.23
C PRO A 527 7.60 2.39 22.05
N MET A 528 7.23 3.37 21.26
CA MET A 528 8.10 3.93 20.24
C MET A 528 8.81 5.15 20.81
N LYS A 529 9.90 4.94 21.53
CA LYS A 529 10.63 6.03 22.16
C LYS A 529 11.47 6.78 21.13
N GLN A 530 11.58 8.09 21.32
CA GLN A 530 12.55 8.91 20.61
C GLN A 530 13.96 8.31 20.84
N VAL A 531 14.64 7.99 19.74
CA VAL A 531 15.96 7.34 19.75
C VAL A 531 17.07 8.37 19.64
N VAL A 532 16.86 9.39 18.81
CA VAL A 532 17.79 10.51 18.59
C VAL A 532 17.01 11.83 18.55
N ALA A 533 17.69 12.94 18.79
CA ALA A 533 17.10 14.26 18.60
C ALA A 533 16.69 14.48 17.13
N PRO A 534 15.66 15.29 16.86
CA PRO A 534 15.35 15.70 15.50
C PRO A 534 16.58 16.21 14.76
N GLN A 535 16.81 15.70 13.55
CA GLN A 535 17.97 16.10 12.75
C GLN A 535 17.67 17.39 12.00
N PHE A 536 18.65 18.27 11.93
CA PHE A 536 18.54 19.58 11.26
C PHE A 536 17.35 20.39 11.81
N GLU A 537 16.53 20.96 10.95
CA GLU A 537 15.31 21.70 11.33
C GLU A 537 14.02 20.88 11.22
N ALA A 538 14.10 19.53 11.23
CA ALA A 538 12.93 18.67 11.14
C ALA A 538 11.99 18.86 12.37
N ARG A 539 10.68 18.92 12.12
CA ARG A 539 9.63 19.05 13.13
C ARG A 539 8.57 17.97 13.00
N ASN A 540 7.87 17.67 14.06
CA ASN A 540 6.74 16.74 14.02
C ASN A 540 5.57 17.32 13.23
N ASP A 541 4.89 16.50 12.42
CA ASP A 541 3.65 16.90 11.75
C ASP A 541 2.61 17.45 12.74
N PHE A 542 2.50 16.85 13.93
CA PHE A 542 1.57 17.29 14.98
C PHE A 542 1.79 18.75 15.36
N ASP A 543 3.05 19.16 15.60
CA ASP A 543 3.42 20.52 15.98
C ASP A 543 3.25 21.50 14.81
N VAL A 544 3.61 21.07 13.59
CA VAL A 544 3.49 21.88 12.36
C VAL A 544 2.03 22.23 12.11
N PHE A 545 1.12 21.26 12.17
CA PHE A 545 -0.31 21.52 11.96
C PHE A 545 -0.95 22.27 13.14
N ALA A 546 -0.44 22.10 14.35
CA ALA A 546 -0.88 22.88 15.52
C ALA A 546 -0.54 24.37 15.36
N ASP A 547 0.67 24.69 14.88
CA ASP A 547 1.07 26.08 14.61
C ASP A 547 0.29 26.70 13.44
N LEU A 548 0.00 25.91 12.40
CA LEU A 548 -0.89 26.35 11.31
C LEU A 548 -2.33 26.58 11.77
N ALA A 549 -2.82 25.78 12.72
CA ALA A 549 -4.13 25.98 13.30
C ALA A 549 -4.21 27.31 14.10
N GLU A 550 -3.11 27.72 14.74
CA GLU A 550 -3.02 29.04 15.40
C GLU A 550 -3.04 30.19 14.39
N LEU A 551 -2.35 30.03 13.24
CA LEU A 551 -2.41 31.01 12.14
C LEU A 551 -3.81 31.10 11.52
N LEU A 552 -4.53 29.98 11.48
CA LEU A 552 -5.88 29.93 10.91
C LEU A 552 -6.87 30.75 11.73
N LYS A 553 -6.81 30.67 13.08
CA LYS A 553 -7.62 31.45 14.02
C LYS A 553 -6.96 31.49 15.39
N PRO A 554 -7.08 32.61 16.15
CA PRO A 554 -6.59 32.68 17.53
C PRO A 554 -7.15 31.52 18.39
N GLY A 555 -6.29 30.84 19.14
CA GLY A 555 -6.62 29.66 19.94
C GLY A 555 -6.81 28.39 19.13
N GLY A 556 -6.52 28.43 17.83
CA GLY A 556 -6.60 27.27 16.92
C GLY A 556 -5.68 26.12 17.34
N LYS A 557 -4.50 26.43 17.88
CA LYS A 557 -3.56 25.44 18.41
C LYS A 557 -4.18 24.62 19.54
N GLU A 558 -4.80 25.27 20.50
CA GLU A 558 -5.47 24.63 21.64
C GLU A 558 -6.62 23.72 21.17
N ILE A 559 -7.41 24.18 20.20
CA ILE A 559 -8.49 23.40 19.61
C ILE A 559 -7.93 22.17 18.88
N TYR A 560 -6.90 22.35 18.03
CA TYR A 560 -6.30 21.28 17.25
C TYR A 560 -5.68 20.21 18.14
N THR A 561 -4.97 20.61 19.21
CA THR A 561 -4.30 19.70 20.14
C THR A 561 -5.23 19.16 21.22
N GLU A 562 -6.44 19.73 21.38
CA GLU A 562 -7.34 19.47 22.52
C GLU A 562 -6.63 19.68 23.88
N GLY A 563 -5.74 20.66 23.95
CA GLY A 563 -4.96 20.99 25.14
C GLY A 563 -3.93 19.94 25.55
N LYS A 564 -3.58 19.01 24.67
CA LYS A 564 -2.67 17.91 24.98
C LYS A 564 -1.38 18.05 24.16
N ASP A 565 -0.24 17.89 24.80
CA ASP A 565 1.05 17.68 24.15
C ASP A 565 1.20 16.21 23.70
N GLU A 566 2.35 15.89 23.07
CA GLU A 566 2.69 14.54 22.60
C GLU A 566 2.50 13.49 23.71
N MET A 567 3.11 13.69 24.86
CA MET A 567 3.08 12.69 25.94
C MET A 567 1.70 12.55 26.58
N ALA A 568 0.93 13.62 26.66
CA ALA A 568 -0.45 13.57 27.15
C ALA A 568 -1.36 12.78 26.21
N TRP A 569 -1.17 12.91 24.88
CA TRP A 569 -1.87 12.08 23.90
C TRP A 569 -1.48 10.60 23.99
N LEU A 570 -0.19 10.29 24.10
CA LEU A 570 0.28 8.90 24.25
C LEU A 570 -0.29 8.27 25.52
N LYS A 571 -0.29 9.02 26.62
CA LYS A 571 -0.94 8.57 27.85
C LYS A 571 -2.44 8.32 27.67
N PHE A 572 -3.14 9.22 26.99
CA PHE A 572 -4.58 9.09 26.70
C PHE A 572 -4.88 7.80 25.93
N PHE A 573 -4.14 7.50 24.86
CA PHE A 573 -4.31 6.26 24.06
C PHE A 573 -4.01 5.02 24.90
N TYR A 574 -2.94 5.07 25.67
CA TYR A 574 -2.56 3.96 26.54
C TYR A 574 -3.59 3.67 27.63
N ASP A 575 -4.09 4.72 28.30
CA ASP A 575 -5.11 4.59 29.35
C ASP A 575 -6.42 4.01 28.82
N ALA A 576 -6.81 4.36 27.58
CA ALA A 576 -7.95 3.77 26.90
C ALA A 576 -7.73 2.27 26.63
N ALA A 577 -6.56 1.88 26.14
CA ALA A 577 -6.19 0.47 25.95
C ALA A 577 -6.18 -0.29 27.29
N GLN A 578 -5.62 0.31 28.34
CA GLN A 578 -5.60 -0.29 29.69
C GLN A 578 -7.01 -0.51 30.24
N LYS A 579 -7.93 0.43 29.99
CA LYS A 579 -9.36 0.28 30.34
C LYS A 579 -10.00 -0.90 29.61
N GLY A 580 -9.75 -1.01 28.29
CA GLY A 580 -10.20 -2.14 27.46
C GLY A 580 -9.65 -3.48 27.95
N ALA A 581 -8.36 -3.52 28.31
CA ALA A 581 -7.71 -4.72 28.86
C ALA A 581 -8.36 -5.18 30.17
N ARG A 582 -8.63 -4.24 31.10
CA ARG A 582 -9.31 -4.56 32.38
C ARG A 582 -10.70 -5.17 32.15
N ALA A 583 -11.46 -4.66 31.18
CA ALA A 583 -12.76 -5.21 30.83
C ALA A 583 -12.67 -6.68 30.37
N GLN A 584 -11.53 -7.06 29.79
CA GLN A 584 -11.22 -8.42 29.34
C GLN A 584 -10.42 -9.25 30.38
N ARG A 585 -10.30 -8.74 31.62
CA ARG A 585 -9.54 -9.36 32.72
C ARG A 585 -8.06 -9.59 32.39
N VAL A 586 -7.48 -8.61 31.70
CA VAL A 586 -6.04 -8.53 31.40
C VAL A 586 -5.44 -7.35 32.15
N THR A 587 -4.37 -7.58 32.90
CA THR A 587 -3.68 -6.54 33.65
C THR A 587 -2.58 -5.93 32.81
N MET A 588 -2.58 -4.60 32.73
CA MET A 588 -1.50 -3.82 32.12
C MET A 588 -0.90 -2.87 33.18
N PRO A 589 0.41 -2.59 33.15
CA PRO A 589 1.03 -1.63 34.07
C PRO A 589 0.44 -0.22 33.86
N MET A 590 0.67 0.69 34.81
CA MET A 590 0.37 2.10 34.63
C MET A 590 1.29 2.70 33.57
N PHE A 591 0.82 3.72 32.82
CA PHE A 591 1.56 4.31 31.71
C PHE A 591 3.02 4.66 32.05
N ASN A 592 3.25 5.37 33.17
CA ASN A 592 4.60 5.78 33.56
C ASN A 592 5.53 4.57 33.81
N ALA A 593 5.03 3.52 34.45
CA ALA A 593 5.80 2.30 34.67
C ALA A 593 6.10 1.56 33.36
N PHE A 594 5.12 1.46 32.45
CA PHE A 594 5.30 0.92 31.12
C PHE A 594 6.37 1.71 30.34
N TRP A 595 6.22 3.04 30.28
CA TRP A 595 7.12 3.92 29.56
C TRP A 595 8.57 3.82 30.08
N GLN A 596 8.77 3.75 31.40
CA GLN A 596 10.09 3.64 32.01
C GLN A 596 10.76 2.27 31.78
N GLN A 597 10.00 1.20 31.77
CA GLN A 597 10.54 -0.18 31.68
C GLN A 597 11.22 -0.50 30.33
N ASN A 598 10.95 0.27 29.28
CA ASN A 598 11.48 0.01 27.93
C ASN A 598 11.21 -1.43 27.44
N LYS A 599 9.99 -1.93 27.68
CA LYS A 599 9.54 -3.29 27.34
C LYS A 599 8.20 -3.25 26.61
N LEU A 600 8.02 -4.16 25.66
CA LEU A 600 6.69 -4.39 25.08
C LEU A 600 5.77 -5.13 26.07
N ILE A 601 4.46 -4.96 25.88
CA ILE A 601 3.43 -5.71 26.62
C ILE A 601 2.85 -6.75 25.66
N GLU A 602 2.95 -8.02 26.00
CA GLU A 602 2.31 -9.10 25.25
C GLU A 602 0.88 -9.30 25.73
N MET A 603 -0.06 -9.37 24.79
CA MET A 603 -1.47 -9.65 25.04
C MET A 603 -1.73 -11.15 25.20
N ARG A 604 -2.78 -11.50 25.95
CA ARG A 604 -3.09 -12.89 26.32
C ARG A 604 -3.58 -13.69 25.11
N ARG A 605 -3.14 -14.94 24.98
CA ARG A 605 -3.67 -15.89 24.00
C ARG A 605 -5.16 -16.19 24.26
N SER A 606 -5.89 -16.54 23.20
CA SER A 606 -7.31 -16.90 23.26
C SER A 606 -7.55 -18.20 22.49
N GLU A 607 -7.79 -19.29 23.21
CA GLU A 607 -8.17 -20.58 22.62
C GLU A 607 -9.41 -20.45 21.71
N LYS A 608 -10.39 -19.63 22.13
CA LYS A 608 -11.55 -19.35 21.30
C LYS A 608 -11.18 -18.76 19.92
N ASN A 609 -10.24 -17.80 19.91
CA ASN A 609 -9.83 -17.15 18.67
C ASN A 609 -8.90 -18.05 17.81
N GLU A 610 -8.23 -19.01 18.42
CA GLU A 610 -7.50 -20.06 17.70
C GLU A 610 -8.45 -20.99 16.92
N GLN A 611 -9.72 -21.06 17.30
CA GLN A 611 -10.78 -21.83 16.63
C GLN A 611 -11.63 -20.96 15.69
N TYR A 612 -11.19 -19.75 15.33
CA TYR A 612 -11.95 -18.88 14.45
C TYR A 612 -11.98 -19.39 13.02
N VAL A 613 -13.18 -19.56 12.47
CA VAL A 613 -13.43 -19.93 11.07
C VAL A 613 -14.17 -18.80 10.38
N ARG A 614 -13.55 -18.19 9.35
CA ARG A 614 -14.23 -17.19 8.51
C ARG A 614 -15.45 -17.83 7.83
N TYR A 615 -16.61 -17.19 7.91
CA TYR A 615 -17.90 -17.73 7.44
C TYR A 615 -18.42 -18.97 8.19
N GLY A 616 -17.83 -19.37 9.32
CA GLY A 616 -18.28 -20.52 10.10
C GLY A 616 -19.72 -20.35 10.59
N ASP A 617 -20.09 -19.19 11.12
CA ASP A 617 -21.44 -18.88 11.58
C ASP A 617 -22.45 -18.84 10.43
N PHE A 618 -22.09 -18.25 9.28
CA PHE A 618 -22.89 -18.28 8.06
C PHE A 618 -23.15 -19.72 7.58
N ARG A 619 -22.12 -20.56 7.58
CA ARG A 619 -22.26 -21.98 7.20
C ARG A 619 -23.16 -22.75 8.17
N ALA A 620 -23.07 -22.46 9.45
CA ALA A 620 -23.89 -23.12 10.48
C ALA A 620 -25.38 -22.77 10.31
N ASP A 621 -25.69 -21.49 10.11
CA ASP A 621 -27.06 -21.00 9.89
C ASP A 621 -27.04 -19.76 8.97
N PRO A 622 -27.23 -19.95 7.63
CA PRO A 622 -27.17 -18.85 6.67
C PRO A 622 -28.35 -17.89 6.74
N VAL A 623 -29.42 -18.24 7.44
CA VAL A 623 -30.57 -17.36 7.65
C VAL A 623 -30.33 -16.44 8.83
N LYS A 624 -29.88 -16.99 9.94
CA LYS A 624 -29.58 -16.22 11.16
C LYS A 624 -28.33 -15.33 10.96
N ASN A 625 -27.35 -15.83 10.26
CA ASN A 625 -26.06 -15.15 10.02
C ASN A 625 -25.91 -14.78 8.53
N ALA A 626 -27.00 -14.24 7.94
CA ALA A 626 -27.02 -13.81 6.55
C ALA A 626 -25.88 -12.85 6.25
N LEU A 627 -25.31 -12.95 5.04
CA LEU A 627 -24.31 -12.02 4.56
C LEU A 627 -24.89 -10.63 4.26
N GLY A 628 -24.07 -9.60 4.21
CA GLY A 628 -24.47 -8.21 3.88
C GLY A 628 -24.86 -7.98 2.42
N THR A 629 -25.01 -9.02 1.61
CA THR A 629 -25.50 -8.95 0.23
C THR A 629 -27.01 -8.81 0.18
N PRO A 630 -27.60 -8.31 -0.94
CA PRO A 630 -29.07 -8.25 -1.11
C PRO A 630 -29.79 -9.58 -0.92
N SER A 631 -29.16 -10.68 -1.29
CA SER A 631 -29.72 -12.05 -1.13
C SER A 631 -29.47 -12.66 0.25
N GLY A 632 -28.61 -12.06 1.07
CA GLY A 632 -28.11 -12.66 2.31
C GLY A 632 -27.16 -13.84 2.09
N LYS A 633 -26.81 -14.15 0.84
CA LYS A 633 -25.98 -15.27 0.39
C LYS A 633 -24.77 -14.79 -0.40
N ILE A 634 -23.88 -15.71 -0.76
CA ILE A 634 -22.79 -15.46 -1.71
C ILE A 634 -23.41 -15.22 -3.10
N GLU A 635 -23.13 -14.06 -3.71
CA GLU A 635 -23.68 -13.73 -5.04
C GLU A 635 -22.68 -14.13 -6.15
N ILE A 636 -22.97 -15.25 -6.81
CA ILE A 636 -22.25 -15.67 -8.03
C ILE A 636 -22.76 -14.89 -9.25
N TYR A 637 -24.03 -14.50 -9.24
CA TYR A 637 -24.63 -13.53 -10.14
C TYR A 637 -25.23 -12.40 -9.31
N SER A 638 -24.83 -11.16 -9.58
CA SER A 638 -25.32 -10.00 -8.84
C SER A 638 -26.32 -9.20 -9.66
N LYS A 639 -27.58 -9.19 -9.21
CA LYS A 639 -28.63 -8.35 -9.82
C LYS A 639 -28.36 -6.85 -9.66
N THR A 640 -27.55 -6.46 -8.69
CA THR A 640 -27.12 -5.07 -8.52
C THR A 640 -26.17 -4.65 -9.63
N LEU A 641 -25.17 -5.47 -9.94
CA LEU A 641 -24.23 -5.20 -11.03
C LEU A 641 -24.90 -5.30 -12.41
N GLU A 642 -25.85 -6.21 -12.56
CA GLU A 642 -26.69 -6.27 -13.77
C GLU A 642 -27.38 -4.93 -14.07
N LYS A 643 -27.94 -4.29 -13.03
CA LYS A 643 -28.59 -2.97 -13.15
C LYS A 643 -27.62 -1.84 -13.49
N PHE A 644 -26.35 -1.94 -13.04
CA PHE A 644 -25.32 -0.94 -13.40
C PHE A 644 -24.99 -1.00 -14.89
N GLY A 645 -25.07 -2.18 -15.51
CA GLY A 645 -24.91 -2.38 -16.95
C GLY A 645 -23.51 -2.12 -17.46
N TYR A 646 -22.48 -2.23 -16.61
CA TYR A 646 -21.09 -2.03 -16.98
C TYR A 646 -20.57 -3.21 -17.83
N LYS A 647 -20.08 -2.90 -19.04
CA LYS A 647 -19.54 -3.92 -19.94
C LYS A 647 -18.20 -4.47 -19.45
N ASP A 648 -17.44 -3.66 -18.72
CA ASP A 648 -16.13 -3.98 -18.15
C ASP A 648 -16.20 -4.59 -16.73
N CYS A 649 -17.42 -4.72 -16.18
CA CYS A 649 -17.71 -5.49 -14.99
C CYS A 649 -19.12 -6.13 -15.07
N PRO A 650 -19.26 -7.26 -15.78
CA PRO A 650 -20.54 -7.98 -15.93
C PRO A 650 -21.11 -8.49 -14.60
N ALA A 651 -22.36 -8.96 -14.64
CA ALA A 651 -23.11 -9.40 -13.46
C ALA A 651 -22.66 -10.75 -12.85
N HIS A 652 -21.70 -11.42 -13.41
CA HIS A 652 -21.08 -12.65 -12.90
C HIS A 652 -19.59 -12.67 -13.26
N PRO A 653 -18.76 -13.50 -12.61
CA PRO A 653 -17.36 -13.64 -12.98
C PRO A 653 -17.20 -13.97 -14.47
N THR A 654 -16.46 -13.14 -15.17
CA THR A 654 -16.24 -13.23 -16.63
C THR A 654 -14.77 -12.96 -16.92
N TRP A 655 -14.16 -13.76 -17.78
CA TRP A 655 -12.85 -13.41 -18.30
C TRP A 655 -12.97 -12.38 -19.42
N LEU A 656 -12.36 -11.25 -19.22
CA LEU A 656 -12.24 -10.16 -20.19
C LEU A 656 -10.77 -10.01 -20.54
N ALA A 657 -10.48 -10.00 -21.85
CA ALA A 657 -9.10 -9.83 -22.32
C ALA A 657 -8.62 -8.41 -22.06
N PRO A 658 -7.52 -8.20 -21.31
CA PRO A 658 -6.96 -6.86 -21.13
C PRO A 658 -6.49 -6.25 -22.46
N ASP A 659 -6.39 -4.91 -22.52
CA ASP A 659 -5.89 -4.22 -23.71
C ASP A 659 -4.41 -4.56 -23.99
N GLU A 660 -3.61 -4.65 -22.93
CA GLU A 660 -2.20 -5.02 -23.00
C GLU A 660 -1.95 -6.35 -22.26
N TRP A 661 -1.85 -7.46 -23.01
CA TRP A 661 -1.58 -8.78 -22.48
C TRP A 661 -0.93 -9.68 -23.56
N LYS A 662 -0.60 -10.93 -23.23
CA LYS A 662 0.06 -11.86 -24.17
C LYS A 662 -0.66 -12.01 -25.51
N GLY A 663 -2.00 -12.00 -25.52
CA GLY A 663 -2.81 -12.17 -26.76
C GLY A 663 -2.82 -10.93 -27.67
N THR A 664 -2.43 -9.74 -27.15
CA THR A 664 -2.30 -8.52 -27.97
C THR A 664 -0.84 -8.12 -28.20
N ALA A 665 0.11 -8.83 -27.58
CA ALA A 665 1.54 -8.56 -27.72
C ALA A 665 2.05 -8.94 -29.11
N ASP A 666 2.89 -8.07 -29.69
CA ASP A 666 3.69 -8.45 -30.85
C ASP A 666 4.84 -9.41 -30.47
N GLU A 667 5.57 -9.91 -31.46
CA GLU A 667 6.63 -10.88 -31.23
C GLU A 667 7.77 -10.39 -30.33
N LYS A 668 8.01 -9.08 -30.23
CA LYS A 668 9.09 -8.48 -29.44
C LYS A 668 8.65 -8.00 -28.06
N GLN A 669 7.36 -7.92 -27.83
CA GLN A 669 6.81 -7.44 -26.56
C GLN A 669 6.78 -8.54 -25.49
N LEU A 670 7.04 -8.12 -24.25
CA LEU A 670 6.96 -8.95 -23.06
C LEU A 670 5.95 -8.31 -22.08
N GLN A 671 5.30 -9.13 -21.27
CA GLN A 671 4.42 -8.64 -20.19
C GLN A 671 5.26 -8.14 -19.03
N LEU A 672 4.93 -6.95 -18.50
CA LEU A 672 5.59 -6.37 -17.34
C LEU A 672 4.87 -6.74 -16.04
N LEU A 673 5.55 -7.48 -15.16
CA LEU A 673 5.15 -7.71 -13.78
C LEU A 673 5.82 -6.67 -12.87
N THR A 674 5.05 -6.05 -11.98
CA THR A 674 5.55 -5.10 -10.97
C THR A 674 5.32 -5.65 -9.56
N ALA A 675 6.16 -6.60 -9.15
CA ALA A 675 6.05 -7.26 -7.86
C ALA A 675 6.55 -6.37 -6.71
N HIS A 676 6.10 -6.65 -5.47
CA HIS A 676 6.60 -5.98 -4.27
C HIS A 676 8.07 -6.39 -4.00
N PRO A 677 8.97 -5.44 -3.72
CA PRO A 677 10.39 -5.70 -3.48
C PRO A 677 10.66 -6.36 -2.12
N ALA A 678 11.69 -7.20 -2.03
CA ALA A 678 12.04 -7.95 -0.82
C ALA A 678 12.81 -7.14 0.23
N HIS A 679 13.48 -6.06 -0.17
CA HIS A 679 14.45 -5.32 0.64
C HIS A 679 14.03 -3.87 0.95
N ARG A 680 12.77 -3.54 0.69
CA ARG A 680 12.16 -2.25 1.01
C ARG A 680 10.63 -2.38 1.12
N LEU A 681 9.99 -1.40 1.68
CA LEU A 681 8.53 -1.29 1.69
C LEU A 681 8.11 -0.29 0.61
N HIS A 682 7.64 -0.78 -0.55
CA HIS A 682 7.34 0.04 -1.72
C HIS A 682 8.53 0.97 -2.05
N SER A 683 8.36 2.27 -1.92
CA SER A 683 9.43 3.27 -2.14
C SER A 683 10.27 3.59 -0.90
N GLN A 684 9.84 3.16 0.27
CA GLN A 684 10.62 3.38 1.49
C GLN A 684 11.88 2.50 1.48
N LEU A 685 12.99 3.05 1.92
CA LEU A 685 14.29 2.38 1.97
C LEU A 685 14.96 2.16 0.59
N ASN A 686 14.47 2.77 -0.50
CA ASN A 686 15.15 2.65 -1.81
C ASN A 686 16.56 3.25 -1.79
N TYR A 687 16.81 4.20 -0.89
CA TYR A 687 18.11 4.85 -0.64
C TYR A 687 19.00 4.11 0.39
N ALA A 688 18.46 3.07 1.09
CA ALA A 688 19.15 2.40 2.18
C ALA A 688 20.30 1.49 1.68
N GLU A 689 21.25 1.18 2.57
CA GLU A 689 22.36 0.27 2.29
C GLU A 689 21.92 -1.13 1.81
N LEU A 690 20.70 -1.57 2.20
CA LEU A 690 20.10 -2.79 1.70
C LEU A 690 19.97 -2.82 0.16
N ARG A 691 19.90 -1.65 -0.49
CA ARG A 691 19.87 -1.54 -1.96
C ARG A 691 21.06 -2.22 -2.62
N LYS A 692 22.24 -2.16 -1.99
CA LYS A 692 23.46 -2.80 -2.50
C LYS A 692 23.36 -4.32 -2.60
N LYS A 693 22.39 -4.95 -1.89
CA LYS A 693 22.20 -6.40 -1.93
C LYS A 693 21.43 -6.88 -3.18
N TYR A 694 20.66 -6.00 -3.81
CA TYR A 694 19.82 -6.38 -4.94
C TYR A 694 20.02 -5.56 -6.21
N ALA A 695 20.52 -4.34 -6.11
CA ALA A 695 20.76 -3.49 -7.28
C ALA A 695 21.77 -4.14 -8.23
N VAL A 696 21.50 -4.05 -9.52
CA VAL A 696 22.40 -4.53 -10.59
C VAL A 696 22.87 -3.32 -11.38
N ALA A 697 24.18 -3.13 -11.50
CA ALA A 697 24.78 -1.95 -12.12
C ALA A 697 24.19 -0.63 -11.56
N ASP A 698 24.01 -0.56 -10.24
CA ASP A 698 23.39 0.53 -9.48
C ASP A 698 21.95 0.87 -9.88
N ARG A 699 21.20 -0.02 -10.53
CA ARG A 699 19.81 0.18 -10.92
C ARG A 699 18.92 -0.88 -10.32
N GLU A 700 17.62 -0.63 -10.37
CA GLU A 700 16.61 -1.63 -10.07
C GLU A 700 16.76 -2.81 -11.03
N PRO A 701 16.72 -4.06 -10.55
CA PRO A 701 16.86 -5.21 -11.43
C PRO A 701 15.62 -5.43 -12.31
N ILE A 702 15.86 -5.96 -13.50
CA ILE A 702 14.85 -6.61 -14.32
C ILE A 702 15.12 -8.10 -14.36
N THR A 703 14.15 -8.91 -13.95
CA THR A 703 14.21 -10.37 -14.06
C THR A 703 13.72 -10.79 -15.44
N ILE A 704 14.52 -11.58 -16.15
CA ILE A 704 14.28 -12.00 -17.54
C ILE A 704 14.47 -13.51 -17.63
N HIS A 705 13.55 -14.20 -18.34
CA HIS A 705 13.71 -15.63 -18.62
C HIS A 705 14.95 -15.90 -19.51
N THR A 706 15.66 -17.00 -19.28
CA THR A 706 16.91 -17.36 -20.00
C THR A 706 16.75 -17.36 -21.51
N GLU A 707 15.66 -17.90 -22.04
CA GLU A 707 15.38 -17.93 -23.48
C GLU A 707 15.06 -16.52 -24.04
N ASP A 708 14.34 -15.68 -23.27
CA ASP A 708 14.07 -14.30 -23.69
C ASP A 708 15.36 -13.47 -23.66
N ALA A 709 16.18 -13.63 -22.63
CA ALA A 709 17.47 -12.95 -22.54
C ALA A 709 18.39 -13.33 -23.72
N ALA A 710 18.49 -14.61 -24.04
CA ALA A 710 19.25 -15.08 -25.20
C ALA A 710 18.73 -14.50 -26.53
N ARG A 711 17.41 -14.45 -26.69
CA ARG A 711 16.74 -13.88 -27.87
C ARG A 711 17.07 -12.41 -28.09
N PHE A 712 17.18 -11.62 -27.02
CA PHE A 712 17.51 -10.20 -27.07
C PHE A 712 19.02 -9.91 -26.89
N GLY A 713 19.87 -10.92 -26.82
CA GLY A 713 21.32 -10.77 -26.65
C GLY A 713 21.71 -10.13 -25.31
N ILE A 714 20.92 -10.39 -24.26
CA ILE A 714 21.11 -9.85 -22.90
C ILE A 714 21.76 -10.93 -22.02
N ALA A 715 22.84 -10.57 -21.35
CA ALA A 715 23.51 -11.41 -20.35
C ALA A 715 23.17 -10.94 -18.94
N ASN A 716 23.36 -11.81 -17.96
CA ASN A 716 23.21 -11.45 -16.55
C ASN A 716 24.17 -10.32 -16.17
N GLY A 717 23.66 -9.28 -15.52
CA GLY A 717 24.42 -8.08 -15.14
C GLY A 717 24.47 -6.96 -16.19
N ASP A 718 23.98 -7.22 -17.42
CA ASP A 718 23.90 -6.18 -18.45
C ASP A 718 22.94 -5.06 -18.06
N LEU A 719 23.23 -3.84 -18.51
CA LEU A 719 22.24 -2.76 -18.52
C LEU A 719 21.20 -3.04 -19.61
N VAL A 720 19.93 -2.85 -19.24
CA VAL A 720 18.77 -3.07 -20.11
C VAL A 720 17.92 -1.83 -20.17
N ARG A 721 17.65 -1.33 -21.37
CA ARG A 721 16.60 -0.36 -21.63
C ARG A 721 15.28 -1.12 -21.75
N VAL A 722 14.28 -0.64 -21.00
CA VAL A 722 12.90 -1.15 -21.07
C VAL A 722 12.01 0.01 -21.44
N TRP A 723 11.13 -0.15 -22.45
CA TRP A 723 10.29 0.96 -22.90
C TRP A 723 8.95 0.51 -23.48
N ASN A 724 8.05 1.46 -23.54
CA ASN A 724 6.82 1.38 -24.31
C ASN A 724 6.35 2.80 -24.70
N LYS A 725 5.09 2.94 -25.17
CA LYS A 725 4.52 4.23 -25.56
C LYS A 725 4.46 5.30 -24.45
N ARG A 726 4.55 4.90 -23.18
CA ARG A 726 4.46 5.80 -22.01
C ARG A 726 5.82 6.36 -21.57
N GLY A 727 6.88 5.62 -21.76
CA GLY A 727 8.23 6.06 -21.39
C GLY A 727 9.27 4.98 -21.48
N GLN A 728 10.42 5.24 -20.86
CA GLN A 728 11.57 4.32 -20.87
C GLN A 728 12.32 4.37 -19.53
N ILE A 729 12.86 3.22 -19.14
CA ILE A 729 13.65 3.05 -17.92
C ILE A 729 14.92 2.29 -18.21
N LEU A 730 15.93 2.47 -17.35
CA LEU A 730 17.19 1.75 -17.37
C LEU A 730 17.27 0.84 -16.14
N THR A 731 17.54 -0.45 -16.36
CA THR A 731 17.55 -1.50 -15.35
C THR A 731 18.81 -2.36 -15.48
N GLY A 732 19.09 -3.21 -14.50
CA GLY A 732 20.15 -4.21 -14.60
C GLY A 732 19.59 -5.62 -14.70
N ALA A 733 20.10 -6.44 -15.61
CA ALA A 733 19.57 -7.76 -15.91
C ALA A 733 19.86 -8.81 -14.83
N VAL A 734 18.82 -9.53 -14.42
CA VAL A 734 18.88 -10.80 -13.69
C VAL A 734 18.27 -11.88 -14.57
N VAL A 735 19.09 -12.79 -15.10
CA VAL A 735 18.68 -13.83 -16.03
C VAL A 735 18.45 -15.14 -15.26
N THR A 736 17.26 -15.73 -15.40
CA THR A 736 16.86 -16.93 -14.63
C THR A 736 15.72 -17.69 -15.31
N ASP A 737 15.61 -19.00 -15.04
CA ASP A 737 14.44 -19.83 -15.39
C ASP A 737 13.29 -19.68 -14.37
N GLY A 738 13.47 -18.88 -13.32
CA GLY A 738 12.49 -18.64 -12.26
C GLY A 738 11.41 -17.63 -12.63
N ILE A 739 11.22 -17.30 -13.90
CA ILE A 739 10.14 -16.44 -14.39
C ILE A 739 9.56 -17.06 -15.67
N LYS A 740 8.25 -16.87 -15.90
CA LYS A 740 7.62 -17.37 -17.12
C LYS A 740 8.22 -16.70 -18.36
N LYS A 741 8.51 -17.48 -19.39
CA LYS A 741 8.90 -16.98 -20.73
C LYS A 741 7.82 -16.02 -21.25
N GLY A 742 8.24 -14.88 -21.78
CA GLY A 742 7.36 -13.81 -22.25
C GLY A 742 6.92 -12.83 -21.15
N VAL A 743 7.46 -12.96 -19.93
CA VAL A 743 7.23 -12.06 -18.81
C VAL A 743 8.57 -11.52 -18.32
N VAL A 744 8.61 -10.24 -17.98
CA VAL A 744 9.72 -9.60 -17.24
C VAL A 744 9.20 -9.01 -15.95
N CYS A 745 10.03 -9.00 -14.89
CA CYS A 745 9.67 -8.40 -13.62
C CYS A 745 10.61 -7.24 -13.29
N VAL A 746 10.04 -6.06 -13.06
CA VAL A 746 10.72 -4.90 -12.45
C VAL A 746 9.94 -4.56 -11.19
N HIS A 747 10.61 -4.60 -10.02
CA HIS A 747 9.92 -4.34 -8.77
C HIS A 747 9.40 -2.90 -8.69
N GLU A 748 8.19 -2.74 -8.15
CA GLU A 748 7.59 -1.42 -7.96
C GLU A 748 8.33 -0.60 -6.89
N GLY A 749 8.13 0.73 -6.87
CA GLY A 749 8.56 1.61 -5.78
C GLY A 749 9.96 2.22 -5.92
N ALA A 750 10.74 1.91 -6.95
CA ALA A 750 11.99 2.63 -7.19
C ALA A 750 11.72 4.12 -7.43
N TRP A 751 12.53 5.00 -6.83
CA TRP A 751 12.35 6.45 -7.00
C TRP A 751 12.61 6.87 -8.44
N PRO A 752 11.68 7.56 -9.10
CA PRO A 752 11.91 8.10 -10.43
C PRO A 752 13.11 9.04 -10.47
N ASP A 753 13.96 8.86 -11.48
CA ASP A 753 15.15 9.68 -11.75
C ASP A 753 15.21 9.96 -13.25
N LEU A 754 14.41 10.93 -13.68
CA LEU A 754 14.17 11.22 -15.09
C LEU A 754 15.18 12.22 -15.64
N GLU A 755 15.81 11.87 -16.75
CA GLU A 755 16.68 12.75 -17.53
C GLU A 755 16.46 12.48 -19.02
N ASN A 756 16.12 13.51 -19.79
CA ASN A 756 15.86 13.41 -21.23
C ASN A 756 14.85 12.29 -21.60
N GLY A 757 13.81 12.10 -20.77
CA GLY A 757 12.77 11.10 -20.97
C GLY A 757 13.16 9.66 -20.59
N LEU A 758 14.38 9.44 -20.07
CA LEU A 758 14.85 8.15 -19.55
C LEU A 758 14.88 8.16 -18.02
N CYS A 759 14.21 7.22 -17.38
CA CYS A 759 14.34 7.01 -15.94
C CYS A 759 15.58 6.15 -15.64
N LYS A 760 16.58 6.76 -15.02
CA LYS A 760 17.86 6.15 -14.76
C LYS A 760 17.86 5.08 -13.65
N ASN A 761 16.87 5.11 -12.76
CA ASN A 761 16.80 4.25 -11.57
C ASN A 761 15.88 3.02 -11.72
N GLY A 762 15.24 2.83 -12.89
CA GLY A 762 14.39 1.67 -13.12
C GLY A 762 13.01 1.75 -12.46
N SER A 763 12.39 2.94 -12.36
CA SER A 763 11.04 3.09 -11.81
C SER A 763 9.99 2.49 -12.74
N ALA A 764 9.37 1.38 -12.34
CA ALA A 764 8.44 0.61 -13.15
C ALA A 764 7.20 1.44 -13.59
N ASN A 765 6.74 2.38 -12.77
CA ASN A 765 5.54 3.17 -13.08
C ASN A 765 5.71 4.18 -14.22
N VAL A 766 6.91 4.38 -14.71
CA VAL A 766 7.13 5.08 -16.00
C VAL A 766 6.52 4.30 -17.18
N LEU A 767 6.33 2.98 -17.02
CA LEU A 767 5.87 2.05 -18.06
C LEU A 767 4.45 1.52 -17.85
N THR A 768 3.89 1.61 -16.63
CA THR A 768 2.57 1.07 -16.30
C THR A 768 1.44 1.93 -16.86
N ALA A 769 0.29 1.31 -17.15
CA ALA A 769 -0.85 2.00 -17.72
C ALA A 769 -1.70 2.69 -16.64
N ASP A 770 -1.94 3.98 -16.78
CA ASP A 770 -2.87 4.75 -15.94
C ASP A 770 -4.29 4.67 -16.50
N ILE A 771 -4.86 3.48 -16.42
CA ILE A 771 -6.23 3.17 -16.80
C ILE A 771 -7.00 2.63 -15.59
N PRO A 772 -8.35 2.78 -15.54
CA PRO A 772 -9.15 2.17 -14.49
C PRO A 772 -9.17 0.64 -14.62
N SER A 773 -9.35 -0.06 -13.50
CA SER A 773 -9.65 -1.50 -13.52
C SER A 773 -10.97 -1.78 -14.24
N SER A 774 -12.00 -1.01 -13.94
CA SER A 774 -13.31 -0.95 -14.59
C SER A 774 -14.06 0.31 -14.17
N GLN A 775 -15.23 0.56 -14.77
CA GLN A 775 -16.15 1.61 -14.33
C GLN A 775 -16.72 1.37 -12.91
N LEU A 776 -16.69 0.12 -12.43
CA LEU A 776 -17.17 -0.19 -11.10
C LEU A 776 -16.26 0.40 -10.02
N ALA A 777 -14.96 0.07 -10.03
CA ALA A 777 -14.04 0.42 -8.96
C ALA A 777 -13.11 1.60 -9.27
N ASN A 778 -12.76 1.84 -10.53
CA ASN A 778 -11.75 2.82 -10.93
C ASN A 778 -10.39 2.62 -10.24
N ALA A 779 -10.06 1.36 -9.92
CA ALA A 779 -8.84 0.99 -9.24
C ALA A 779 -7.63 1.00 -10.20
N CYS A 780 -6.43 0.82 -9.68
CA CYS A 780 -5.22 0.78 -10.49
C CYS A 780 -5.12 -0.51 -11.32
N ALA A 781 -4.52 -0.40 -12.52
CA ALA A 781 -4.26 -1.51 -13.43
C ALA A 781 -2.76 -1.69 -13.72
N GLY A 782 -1.90 -1.47 -12.73
CA GLY A 782 -0.44 -1.41 -12.88
C GLY A 782 0.22 -2.65 -13.47
N ASN A 783 -0.39 -3.83 -13.34
CA ASN A 783 0.11 -5.10 -13.90
C ASN A 783 -0.52 -5.44 -15.27
N SER A 784 -1.03 -4.45 -16.01
CA SER A 784 -1.56 -4.60 -17.37
C SER A 784 -0.73 -3.76 -18.35
N ALA A 785 0.54 -4.13 -18.56
CA ALA A 785 1.44 -3.40 -19.44
C ALA A 785 2.31 -4.34 -20.28
N LEU A 786 2.53 -3.93 -21.53
CA LEU A 786 3.49 -4.54 -22.45
C LEU A 786 4.71 -3.64 -22.61
N VAL A 787 5.89 -4.26 -22.73
CA VAL A 787 7.17 -3.56 -22.87
C VAL A 787 8.06 -4.22 -23.90
N TYR A 788 8.96 -3.41 -24.46
CA TYR A 788 10.12 -3.86 -25.22
C TYR A 788 11.35 -3.83 -24.34
N ILE A 789 12.32 -4.66 -24.60
CA ILE A 789 13.62 -4.69 -23.94
C ILE A 789 14.75 -4.75 -24.96
N GLU A 790 15.88 -4.14 -24.62
CA GLU A 790 17.12 -4.28 -25.38
C GLU A 790 18.33 -4.09 -24.45
N LYS A 791 19.45 -4.69 -24.83
CA LYS A 791 20.72 -4.38 -24.18
C LYS A 791 21.08 -2.92 -24.39
N TYR A 792 21.35 -2.19 -23.31
CA TYR A 792 21.80 -0.82 -23.37
C TYR A 792 23.30 -0.73 -23.60
N THR A 793 23.71 -0.15 -24.73
CA THR A 793 25.11 -0.05 -25.13
C THR A 793 25.72 1.35 -24.98
N GLY A 794 24.94 2.32 -24.52
CA GLY A 794 25.38 3.68 -24.23
C GLY A 794 26.17 3.80 -22.94
N ASN A 795 26.76 4.98 -22.70
CA ASN A 795 27.33 5.30 -21.40
C ASN A 795 26.24 5.33 -20.33
N ALA A 796 26.43 4.61 -19.23
CA ALA A 796 25.50 4.58 -18.13
C ALA A 796 25.37 5.97 -17.49
N PRO A 797 24.18 6.63 -17.51
CA PRO A 797 24.04 7.94 -16.90
C PRO A 797 24.17 7.85 -15.38
N LYS A 798 24.73 8.89 -14.74
CA LYS A 798 24.86 8.96 -13.29
C LYS A 798 23.50 8.93 -12.63
N LEU A 799 23.34 8.08 -11.62
CA LEU A 799 22.15 8.04 -10.79
C LEU A 799 22.10 9.27 -9.87
N THR A 800 20.95 9.96 -9.83
CA THR A 800 20.69 11.15 -9.01
C THR A 800 19.38 11.08 -8.23
N ALA A 801 18.75 9.88 -8.20
CA ALA A 801 17.48 9.64 -7.51
C ALA A 801 17.51 10.13 -6.05
N PHE A 802 18.62 9.95 -5.36
CA PHE A 802 18.79 10.21 -3.92
C PHE A 802 19.54 11.52 -3.62
N ASP A 803 19.97 12.24 -4.66
CA ASP A 803 20.63 13.54 -4.52
C ASP A 803 19.59 14.62 -4.16
N GLN A 804 20.02 15.62 -3.42
CA GLN A 804 19.22 16.82 -3.20
C GLN A 804 19.03 17.59 -4.53
N PRO A 805 17.91 18.30 -4.72
CA PRO A 805 17.78 19.19 -5.86
C PRO A 805 18.74 20.37 -5.76
N ALA A 806 18.90 21.12 -6.84
CA ALA A 806 19.71 22.33 -6.80
C ALA A 806 19.11 23.34 -5.79
N ILE A 807 19.94 23.80 -4.86
CA ILE A 807 19.58 24.78 -3.83
C ILE A 807 20.31 26.08 -4.14
N GLN A 808 19.58 27.20 -4.16
CA GLN A 808 20.15 28.52 -4.26
C GLN A 808 20.49 29.01 -2.86
N ALA A 809 21.74 29.47 -2.69
CA ALA A 809 22.22 30.02 -1.42
C ALA A 809 21.54 31.37 -1.08
#